data_9d6955ebf359ced5f8d60338d18738e7
#
_entry.id   9d6955ebf359ced5f8d60338d18738e7
#
_cell.length_a   1.000
_cell.length_b   1.000
_cell.length_c   1.000
_cell.angle_alpha   90.00
_cell.angle_beta   90.00
_cell.angle_gamma   90.00
#
_symmetry.space_group_name_H-M   'P 1'
#
loop_
_entity.id
_entity.type
_entity.pdbx_description
1 polymer ?
#
loop_
_entity_poly.entity_id
_entity_poly.type
_entity_poly.pdbx_seq_one_letter_code
_entity_poly.pdbx_strand_id
1 'polypeptide(L)'
;MSEEIKDIIEAEKEYNASQIQVLEGLEAVRKRPGMYIGSTSASGLHHLVYEIVDNAVDEALAGYCKHVVITINEGNTITVTDDGRGIPVDIQAQTGKPALEVVYTVLHAGGKFGGGGYKVSGGLHGVGASVVNALSEWLEVEVSKDGKIYQMKFSRGHITQEMRVIGTTDQHGTKVTFKPDPEMFDTLEYDYETLHTRMREQAFLNAGLHITIKDERIESADKPEKERKDSMCYEGGIREFVRWYNRHKTPLHEQVIYMSGTKGDDTAEVALQYNDSFASTIVSFANDIHTPEGGMHEEGFKRALTNVLNVYGVKKGYIKGDDKVSGDDVREGLTAIVSVKLTEAQFEGQTKAKLGNASMRTLVSNIVTQQLAEFLEENPAVGKAILDKAMMANRAREAARKAREAIRRKTGLESGQMPDKLRDCNDTDSTLTEIYIVECDSAGGSATQGRDSRFQAILPLWGKMLNVEKARADKVYGNDKLQPVITALGAGIGDEFNLDKLRYHKVIIMADADVDGSHIRTLLLTFFFRFMRPLIEHGYVYSAVPPLYKLSRGKTQRVAYSDPERDRISAEMRADNPNAKIDISRYKGLGEMNPHELWETTMDPTTRTLRRITLEDAVQADQIFTVLMGEDVEPRKEFIEENAKYVVNLDI
;
A
#
# COMPACT_ATOMS: atom_id res chain seq x y z
N MET A 1 2.03 30.11 40.27
CA MET A 1 2.70 29.66 39.04
C MET A 1 3.36 28.34 39.41
N SER A 2 2.94 27.24 38.78
CA SER A 2 3.49 25.92 39.06
C SER A 2 4.97 25.84 38.64
N GLU A 3 5.75 25.00 39.30
CA GLU A 3 7.17 24.77 38.96
C GLU A 3 7.32 24.44 37.47
N GLU A 4 6.40 23.66 36.87
CA GLU A 4 6.36 23.36 35.43
C GLU A 4 6.30 24.61 34.52
N ILE A 5 5.59 25.68 34.94
CA ILE A 5 5.53 26.94 34.17
C ILE A 5 6.83 27.70 34.28
N LYS A 6 7.55 27.58 35.43
CA LYS A 6 8.87 28.18 35.57
C LYS A 6 9.92 27.46 34.73
N ASP A 7 9.87 26.12 34.68
CA ASP A 7 10.78 25.30 33.88
C ASP A 7 10.58 25.56 32.38
N ILE A 8 9.32 25.75 31.92
CA ILE A 8 9.02 26.12 30.53
C ILE A 8 9.53 27.54 30.20
N ILE A 9 9.36 28.50 31.12
CA ILE A 9 9.83 29.88 30.93
C ILE A 9 11.37 29.99 31.02
N GLU A 10 12.03 29.15 31.81
CA GLU A 10 13.50 29.04 31.83
C GLU A 10 14.02 28.36 30.56
N ALA A 11 13.37 27.32 30.07
CA ALA A 11 13.69 26.68 28.79
C ALA A 11 13.53 27.62 27.58
N GLU A 12 12.51 28.49 27.57
CA GLU A 12 12.33 29.52 26.51
C GLU A 12 13.41 30.60 26.54
N LYS A 13 14.02 30.86 27.71
CA LYS A 13 15.10 31.88 27.85
C LYS A 13 16.47 31.39 27.38
N GLU A 14 16.67 30.10 27.22
CA GLU A 14 17.97 29.53 26.87
C GLU A 14 18.10 29.08 25.42
N TYR A 15 17.11 29.34 24.55
CA TYR A 15 17.26 29.00 23.14
C TYR A 15 18.35 29.89 22.50
N ASN A 16 19.53 29.31 22.37
CA ASN A 16 20.69 29.98 21.83
C ASN A 16 21.45 29.08 20.82
N ALA A 17 22.49 29.60 20.18
CA ALA A 17 23.26 28.92 19.17
C ALA A 17 23.86 27.57 19.62
N SER A 18 24.06 27.34 20.94
CA SER A 18 24.57 26.06 21.44
C SER A 18 23.57 24.92 21.39
N GLN A 19 22.28 25.23 21.21
CA GLN A 19 21.22 24.23 21.05
C GLN A 19 21.01 23.81 19.56
N ILE A 20 21.65 24.53 18.63
CA ILE A 20 21.64 24.17 17.23
C ILE A 20 22.68 23.07 17.01
N GLN A 21 22.23 21.84 16.80
CA GLN A 21 23.08 20.70 16.47
C GLN A 21 23.27 20.63 14.97
N VAL A 22 24.50 20.66 14.51
CA VAL A 22 24.86 20.36 13.12
C VAL A 22 25.18 18.88 13.06
N LEU A 23 24.42 18.14 12.26
CA LEU A 23 24.64 16.72 12.00
C LEU A 23 25.39 16.59 10.69
N GLU A 24 26.56 15.95 10.71
CA GLU A 24 27.37 15.72 9.53
C GLU A 24 27.32 14.24 9.11
N GLY A 25 27.38 14.02 7.79
CA GLY A 25 27.50 12.69 7.21
C GLY A 25 26.35 11.72 7.59
N LEU A 26 26.72 10.47 7.84
CA LEU A 26 25.76 9.38 8.08
C LEU A 26 25.11 9.41 9.49
N GLU A 27 25.62 10.21 10.41
CA GLU A 27 24.96 10.40 11.72
C GLU A 27 23.59 11.05 11.57
N ALA A 28 23.41 11.94 10.58
CA ALA A 28 22.13 12.56 10.28
C ALA A 28 21.07 11.51 9.91
N VAL A 29 21.47 10.48 9.15
CA VAL A 29 20.60 9.36 8.74
C VAL A 29 20.16 8.56 9.96
N ARG A 30 21.09 8.21 10.86
CA ARG A 30 20.79 7.44 12.08
C ARG A 30 19.90 8.20 13.06
N LYS A 31 20.07 9.53 13.17
CA LYS A 31 19.22 10.37 14.05
C LYS A 31 17.80 10.59 13.49
N ARG A 32 17.63 10.61 12.17
CA ARG A 32 16.36 10.90 11.50
C ARG A 32 16.11 9.93 10.35
N PRO A 33 16.04 8.60 10.59
CA PRO A 33 15.90 7.59 9.52
C PRO A 33 14.64 7.81 8.69
N GLY A 34 13.52 8.22 9.31
CA GLY A 34 12.26 8.48 8.62
C GLY A 34 12.35 9.54 7.50
N MET A 35 13.34 10.45 7.54
CA MET A 35 13.57 11.41 6.44
C MET A 35 14.10 10.74 5.18
N TYR A 36 14.74 9.57 5.28
CA TYR A 36 15.41 8.88 4.18
C TYR A 36 14.65 7.64 3.71
N ILE A 37 14.02 6.90 4.65
CA ILE A 37 13.32 5.64 4.37
C ILE A 37 11.82 5.68 4.70
N GLY A 38 11.27 6.85 5.03
CA GLY A 38 9.86 7.07 5.33
C GLY A 38 9.43 6.64 6.74
N SER A 39 9.86 5.50 7.24
CA SER A 39 9.54 4.99 8.57
C SER A 39 10.61 4.02 9.09
N THR A 40 10.53 3.64 10.37
CA THR A 40 11.35 2.57 10.99
C THR A 40 10.57 1.26 11.15
N SER A 41 9.34 1.20 10.65
CA SER A 41 8.49 0.01 10.63
C SER A 41 8.96 -1.00 9.58
N ALA A 42 8.22 -2.10 9.41
CA ALA A 42 8.46 -3.10 8.36
C ALA A 42 8.60 -2.47 6.96
N SER A 43 7.83 -1.43 6.65
CA SER A 43 7.91 -0.72 5.36
C SER A 43 9.29 -0.09 5.14
N GLY A 44 9.83 0.62 6.14
CA GLY A 44 11.18 1.19 6.06
C GLY A 44 12.27 0.13 6.02
N LEU A 45 12.07 -1.02 6.69
CA LEU A 45 12.97 -2.17 6.61
C LEU A 45 13.07 -2.70 5.17
N HIS A 46 11.94 -2.93 4.50
CA HIS A 46 11.91 -3.38 3.11
C HIS A 46 12.50 -2.34 2.15
N HIS A 47 12.38 -1.05 2.48
CA HIS A 47 12.94 0.03 1.66
C HIS A 47 14.47 -0.07 1.51
N LEU A 48 15.18 -0.60 2.53
CA LEU A 48 16.63 -0.85 2.40
C LEU A 48 16.96 -1.81 1.25
N VAL A 49 16.13 -2.84 1.06
CA VAL A 49 16.29 -3.78 -0.06
C VAL A 49 16.03 -3.08 -1.39
N TYR A 50 14.98 -2.26 -1.44
CA TYR A 50 14.62 -1.53 -2.66
C TYR A 50 15.75 -0.60 -3.12
N GLU A 51 16.41 0.12 -2.22
CA GLU A 51 17.52 1.02 -2.56
C GLU A 51 18.72 0.28 -3.17
N ILE A 52 19.02 -0.94 -2.72
CA ILE A 52 20.10 -1.73 -3.32
C ILE A 52 19.67 -2.36 -4.66
N VAL A 53 18.44 -2.86 -4.75
CA VAL A 53 17.89 -3.43 -5.99
C VAL A 53 17.76 -2.35 -7.07
N ASP A 54 17.29 -1.15 -6.73
CA ASP A 54 17.17 -0.03 -7.67
C ASP A 54 18.52 0.33 -8.30
N ASN A 55 19.64 0.15 -7.57
CA ASN A 55 20.98 0.33 -8.16
C ASN A 55 21.30 -0.75 -9.22
N ALA A 56 20.91 -2.00 -9.01
CA ALA A 56 21.06 -3.07 -9.99
C ALA A 56 20.14 -2.86 -11.20
N VAL A 57 18.91 -2.39 -10.98
CA VAL A 57 17.95 -2.03 -12.04
C VAL A 57 18.46 -0.84 -12.86
N ASP A 58 19.11 0.15 -12.25
CA ASP A 58 19.75 1.26 -12.98
C ASP A 58 20.87 0.76 -13.92
N GLU A 59 21.61 -0.29 -13.54
CA GLU A 59 22.56 -0.96 -14.44
C GLU A 59 21.83 -1.67 -15.60
N ALA A 60 20.65 -2.26 -15.34
CA ALA A 60 19.82 -2.86 -16.38
C ALA A 60 19.25 -1.81 -17.34
N LEU A 61 18.76 -0.68 -16.83
CA LEU A 61 18.32 0.47 -17.64
C LEU A 61 19.43 1.03 -18.51
N ALA A 62 20.67 1.00 -18.02
CA ALA A 62 21.85 1.39 -18.79
C ALA A 62 22.30 0.30 -19.80
N GLY A 63 21.66 -0.88 -19.80
CA GLY A 63 21.92 -1.98 -20.73
C GLY A 63 23.08 -2.91 -20.32
N TYR A 64 23.55 -2.84 -19.08
CA TYR A 64 24.73 -3.59 -18.62
C TYR A 64 24.40 -4.76 -17.68
N CYS A 65 23.20 -4.81 -17.10
CA CYS A 65 22.76 -5.89 -16.21
C CYS A 65 21.61 -6.68 -16.85
N LYS A 66 21.66 -8.01 -16.69
CA LYS A 66 20.61 -8.94 -17.15
C LYS A 66 20.08 -9.83 -16.06
N HIS A 67 20.82 -10.00 -14.97
CA HIS A 67 20.46 -10.89 -13.87
C HIS A 67 20.64 -10.19 -12.53
N VAL A 68 19.57 -10.15 -11.74
CA VAL A 68 19.58 -9.68 -10.35
C VAL A 68 19.10 -10.81 -9.47
N VAL A 69 19.83 -11.12 -8.41
CA VAL A 69 19.48 -12.16 -7.45
C VAL A 69 19.38 -11.56 -6.06
N ILE A 70 18.23 -11.71 -5.42
CA ILE A 70 17.96 -11.27 -4.06
C ILE A 70 17.81 -12.52 -3.18
N THR A 71 18.52 -12.57 -2.06
CA THR A 71 18.43 -13.67 -1.11
C THR A 71 18.16 -13.13 0.28
N ILE A 72 17.09 -13.61 0.91
CA ILE A 72 16.83 -13.44 2.33
C ILE A 72 17.56 -14.61 3.02
N ASN A 73 18.67 -14.31 3.68
CA ASN A 73 19.48 -15.33 4.33
C ASN A 73 19.04 -15.54 5.78
N GLU A 74 19.61 -16.56 6.40
CA GLU A 74 19.47 -16.82 7.83
C GLU A 74 19.83 -15.59 8.68
N GLY A 75 19.11 -15.37 9.78
CA GLY A 75 19.29 -14.22 10.67
C GLY A 75 18.82 -12.89 10.06
N ASN A 76 17.91 -12.95 9.08
CA ASN A 76 17.34 -11.78 8.39
C ASN A 76 18.40 -10.85 7.79
N THR A 77 19.43 -11.42 7.17
CA THR A 77 20.37 -10.68 6.33
C THR A 77 19.93 -10.74 4.87
N ILE A 78 20.22 -9.69 4.12
CA ILE A 78 19.88 -9.62 2.69
C ILE A 78 21.17 -9.65 1.87
N THR A 79 21.15 -10.43 0.80
CA THR A 79 22.17 -10.38 -0.25
C THR A 79 21.50 -10.00 -1.57
N VAL A 80 22.01 -8.97 -2.23
CA VAL A 80 21.64 -8.59 -3.60
C VAL A 80 22.87 -8.73 -4.48
N THR A 81 22.75 -9.44 -5.59
CA THR A 81 23.82 -9.65 -6.57
C THR A 81 23.32 -9.26 -7.95
N ASP A 82 24.10 -8.47 -8.67
CA ASP A 82 23.86 -8.11 -10.06
C ASP A 82 25.06 -8.51 -10.94
N ASP A 83 24.81 -8.64 -12.24
CA ASP A 83 25.83 -8.86 -13.28
C ASP A 83 26.12 -7.58 -14.07
N GLY A 84 25.95 -6.41 -13.46
CA GLY A 84 26.26 -5.09 -14.05
C GLY A 84 27.75 -4.82 -14.18
N ARG A 85 28.12 -3.56 -14.49
CA ARG A 85 29.54 -3.16 -14.66
C ARG A 85 30.39 -3.23 -13.40
N GLY A 86 29.77 -3.37 -12.24
CA GLY A 86 30.40 -3.21 -10.93
C GLY A 86 30.69 -1.75 -10.57
N ILE A 87 30.55 -1.41 -9.30
CA ILE A 87 30.87 -0.07 -8.78
C ILE A 87 32.33 0.27 -9.10
N PRO A 88 32.66 1.51 -9.52
CA PRO A 88 34.04 1.91 -9.74
C PRO A 88 34.93 1.72 -8.50
N VAL A 89 36.12 1.19 -8.68
CA VAL A 89 37.10 0.92 -7.61
C VAL A 89 38.26 1.88 -7.62
N ASP A 90 38.34 2.73 -8.65
CA ASP A 90 39.37 3.75 -8.81
C ASP A 90 39.25 4.85 -7.76
N ILE A 91 40.33 5.63 -7.62
CA ILE A 91 40.37 6.79 -6.72
C ILE A 91 39.53 7.92 -7.32
N GLN A 92 38.55 8.38 -6.58
CA GLN A 92 37.74 9.54 -6.95
C GLN A 92 38.53 10.83 -6.71
N ALA A 93 38.70 11.63 -7.80
CA ALA A 93 39.67 12.73 -7.83
C ALA A 93 39.40 13.84 -6.79
N GLN A 94 38.14 14.13 -6.42
CA GLN A 94 37.81 15.21 -5.50
C GLN A 94 38.04 14.81 -4.04
N THR A 95 37.82 13.54 -3.70
CA THR A 95 37.88 13.06 -2.32
C THR A 95 39.23 12.39 -1.99
N GLY A 96 39.96 11.95 -3.02
CA GLY A 96 41.20 11.17 -2.85
C GLY A 96 40.95 9.74 -2.31
N LYS A 97 39.69 9.27 -2.28
CA LYS A 97 39.29 7.99 -1.74
C LYS A 97 38.81 7.05 -2.86
N PRO A 98 38.82 5.73 -2.64
CA PRO A 98 38.18 4.80 -3.58
C PRO A 98 36.71 5.17 -3.83
N ALA A 99 36.26 5.12 -5.08
CA ALA A 99 34.89 5.46 -5.42
C ALA A 99 33.88 4.57 -4.67
N LEU A 100 34.21 3.29 -4.47
CA LEU A 100 33.43 2.37 -3.64
C LEU A 100 33.21 2.89 -2.20
N GLU A 101 34.26 3.44 -1.56
CA GLU A 101 34.16 4.07 -0.24
C GLU A 101 33.22 5.28 -0.28
N VAL A 102 33.41 6.15 -1.27
CA VAL A 102 32.63 7.38 -1.41
C VAL A 102 31.13 7.09 -1.55
N VAL A 103 30.74 6.10 -2.36
CA VAL A 103 29.35 5.70 -2.59
C VAL A 103 28.65 5.25 -1.29
N TYR A 104 29.36 4.56 -0.40
CA TYR A 104 28.79 4.04 0.83
C TYR A 104 28.95 4.95 2.06
N THR A 105 29.82 5.96 2.04
CA THR A 105 30.10 6.80 3.22
C THR A 105 29.75 8.27 3.05
N VAL A 106 29.50 8.73 1.83
CA VAL A 106 29.20 10.15 1.57
C VAL A 106 27.78 10.29 1.04
N LEU A 107 26.97 11.14 1.69
CA LEU A 107 25.65 11.51 1.19
C LEU A 107 25.79 12.38 -0.06
N HIS A 108 24.83 12.22 -0.98
CA HIS A 108 24.82 12.96 -2.24
C HIS A 108 26.06 12.71 -3.13
N ALA A 109 26.57 11.50 -3.08
CA ALA A 109 27.67 11.05 -3.93
C ALA A 109 27.22 9.90 -4.85
N GLY A 110 27.56 9.95 -6.12
CA GLY A 110 27.24 8.89 -7.07
C GLY A 110 27.46 9.29 -8.52
N GLY A 111 27.59 8.31 -9.41
CA GLY A 111 27.79 8.48 -10.85
C GLY A 111 26.55 8.97 -11.63
N LYS A 112 25.45 9.24 -10.93
CA LYS A 112 24.13 9.63 -11.50
C LYS A 112 23.93 11.15 -11.56
N PHE A 113 24.86 11.94 -11.02
CA PHE A 113 24.84 13.41 -11.00
C PHE A 113 25.62 14.05 -12.15
N GLY A 114 25.42 13.83 -13.36
CA GLY A 114 26.22 14.55 -14.34
C GLY A 114 26.38 13.91 -15.70
N GLY A 115 25.46 13.08 -16.10
CA GLY A 115 25.27 12.70 -17.50
C GLY A 115 26.30 11.75 -18.11
N GLY A 116 27.29 11.27 -17.37
CA GLY A 116 28.35 10.45 -17.94
C GLY A 116 28.11 8.94 -17.97
N GLY A 117 27.32 8.41 -17.08
CA GLY A 117 27.17 6.96 -16.91
C GLY A 117 25.74 6.41 -17.03
N TYR A 118 24.74 7.23 -16.73
CA TYR A 118 23.34 6.86 -16.75
C TYR A 118 22.52 8.00 -17.38
N LYS A 119 21.78 7.70 -18.44
CA LYS A 119 20.85 8.64 -19.06
C LYS A 119 19.54 8.73 -18.26
N VAL A 120 19.10 7.60 -17.75
CA VAL A 120 17.90 7.44 -16.93
C VAL A 120 18.29 6.65 -15.69
N SER A 121 17.82 7.05 -14.51
CA SER A 121 18.02 6.30 -13.27
C SER A 121 16.88 6.55 -12.28
N GLY A 122 16.55 5.55 -11.46
CA GLY A 122 15.65 5.67 -10.32
C GLY A 122 16.32 6.33 -9.11
N GLY A 123 17.62 6.11 -8.96
CA GLY A 123 18.46 6.66 -7.89
C GLY A 123 18.90 8.11 -8.12
N LEU A 124 18.01 9.08 -7.89
CA LEU A 124 18.25 10.50 -8.19
C LEU A 124 19.05 11.24 -7.13
N HIS A 125 19.00 10.82 -5.88
CA HIS A 125 19.54 11.61 -4.76
C HIS A 125 20.96 11.22 -4.36
N GLY A 126 21.50 10.10 -4.86
CA GLY A 126 22.84 9.61 -4.52
C GLY A 126 23.00 9.30 -3.02
N VAL A 127 21.95 8.83 -2.37
CA VAL A 127 21.96 8.55 -0.92
C VAL A 127 21.63 7.10 -0.58
N GLY A 128 20.99 6.32 -1.46
CA GLY A 128 20.45 5.00 -1.15
C GLY A 128 21.49 4.06 -0.53
N ALA A 129 22.62 3.85 -1.19
CA ALA A 129 23.67 2.95 -0.71
C ALA A 129 24.24 3.41 0.65
N SER A 130 24.48 4.71 0.83
CA SER A 130 25.00 5.26 2.08
C SER A 130 23.97 5.24 3.22
N VAL A 131 22.67 5.37 2.92
CA VAL A 131 21.56 5.21 3.88
C VAL A 131 21.47 3.76 4.34
N VAL A 132 21.52 2.77 3.42
CA VAL A 132 21.54 1.35 3.79
C VAL A 132 22.74 1.04 4.69
N ASN A 133 23.92 1.56 4.37
CA ASN A 133 25.10 1.40 5.20
C ASN A 133 24.90 2.00 6.60
N ALA A 134 24.38 3.22 6.69
CA ALA A 134 24.16 3.90 7.97
C ALA A 134 23.17 3.17 8.89
N LEU A 135 22.15 2.51 8.30
CA LEU A 135 21.07 1.83 9.01
C LEU A 135 21.30 0.31 9.16
N SER A 136 22.48 -0.17 8.78
CA SER A 136 22.87 -1.59 8.93
C SER A 136 23.82 -1.77 10.12
N GLU A 137 23.61 -2.85 10.88
CA GLU A 137 24.56 -3.32 11.89
C GLU A 137 25.92 -3.58 11.25
N TRP A 138 25.91 -4.26 10.10
CA TRP A 138 27.06 -4.42 9.23
C TRP A 138 26.62 -4.52 7.76
N LEU A 139 27.53 -4.13 6.89
CA LEU A 139 27.35 -4.21 5.44
C LEU A 139 28.68 -4.61 4.78
N GLU A 140 28.60 -5.52 3.82
CA GLU A 140 29.71 -6.02 3.04
C GLU A 140 29.42 -5.83 1.55
N VAL A 141 30.40 -5.28 0.82
CA VAL A 141 30.30 -5.11 -0.63
C VAL A 141 31.44 -5.86 -1.30
N GLU A 142 31.09 -6.66 -2.28
CA GLU A 142 32.02 -7.31 -3.20
C GLU A 142 31.78 -6.79 -4.60
N VAL A 143 32.84 -6.34 -5.26
CA VAL A 143 32.80 -5.85 -6.64
C VAL A 143 33.69 -6.70 -7.51
N SER A 144 33.09 -7.37 -8.49
CA SER A 144 33.78 -8.11 -9.53
C SER A 144 34.07 -7.18 -10.72
N LYS A 145 35.33 -6.84 -10.91
CA LYS A 145 35.76 -5.88 -11.94
C LYS A 145 37.20 -6.07 -12.33
N ASP A 146 37.52 -5.90 -13.62
CA ASP A 146 38.88 -5.96 -14.17
C ASP A 146 39.66 -7.22 -13.76
N GLY A 147 38.98 -8.37 -13.76
CA GLY A 147 39.57 -9.68 -13.44
C GLY A 147 39.77 -9.94 -11.93
N LYS A 148 39.33 -9.04 -11.07
CA LYS A 148 39.53 -9.11 -9.61
C LYS A 148 38.21 -8.98 -8.86
N ILE A 149 38.19 -9.54 -7.64
CA ILE A 149 37.10 -9.34 -6.67
C ILE A 149 37.63 -8.40 -5.58
N TYR A 150 37.03 -7.22 -5.49
CA TYR A 150 37.30 -6.23 -4.46
C TYR A 150 36.26 -6.36 -3.35
N GLN A 151 36.67 -6.27 -2.09
CA GLN A 151 35.79 -6.35 -0.93
C GLN A 151 36.04 -5.16 0.01
N MET A 152 34.94 -4.61 0.54
CA MET A 152 34.96 -3.59 1.59
C MET A 152 33.86 -3.89 2.61
N LYS A 153 34.12 -3.60 3.89
CA LYS A 153 33.16 -3.86 4.97
C LYS A 153 32.92 -2.63 5.83
N PHE A 154 31.69 -2.53 6.30
CA PHE A 154 31.21 -1.42 7.10
C PHE A 154 30.41 -1.91 8.31
N SER A 155 30.29 -1.07 9.33
CA SER A 155 29.36 -1.25 10.44
C SER A 155 28.79 0.11 10.82
N ARG A 156 27.46 0.23 10.84
CA ARG A 156 26.74 1.45 11.23
C ARG A 156 27.25 2.71 10.52
N GLY A 157 27.57 2.59 9.23
CA GLY A 157 28.09 3.67 8.41
C GLY A 157 29.61 3.87 8.46
N HIS A 158 30.31 3.18 9.34
CA HIS A 158 31.76 3.31 9.50
C HIS A 158 32.50 2.17 8.79
N ILE A 159 33.68 2.47 8.24
CA ILE A 159 34.53 1.47 7.59
C ILE A 159 35.13 0.57 8.69
N THR A 160 34.93 -0.74 8.57
CA THR A 160 35.57 -1.75 9.44
C THR A 160 36.68 -2.50 8.72
N GLN A 161 36.64 -2.51 7.40
CA GLN A 161 37.69 -3.06 6.55
C GLN A 161 37.82 -2.22 5.29
N GLU A 162 38.99 -1.67 5.06
CA GLU A 162 39.34 -0.96 3.83
C GLU A 162 39.25 -1.88 2.60
N MET A 163 39.10 -1.27 1.43
CA MET A 163 39.01 -2.01 0.17
C MET A 163 40.26 -2.88 -0.04
N ARG A 164 40.04 -4.17 -0.30
CA ARG A 164 41.10 -5.12 -0.61
C ARG A 164 40.66 -6.07 -1.72
N VAL A 165 41.65 -6.62 -2.44
CA VAL A 165 41.41 -7.73 -3.39
C VAL A 165 41.35 -9.04 -2.61
N ILE A 166 40.28 -9.81 -2.81
CA ILE A 166 40.04 -11.10 -2.13
C ILE A 166 40.13 -12.30 -3.07
N GLY A 167 40.13 -12.05 -4.40
CA GLY A 167 40.18 -13.13 -5.40
C GLY A 167 40.28 -12.59 -6.83
N THR A 168 40.23 -13.52 -7.77
CA THR A 168 40.15 -13.26 -9.22
C THR A 168 38.85 -13.83 -9.77
N THR A 169 38.32 -13.23 -10.84
CA THR A 169 37.06 -13.65 -11.46
C THR A 169 37.04 -13.24 -12.93
N ASP A 170 36.34 -14.03 -13.74
CA ASP A 170 36.01 -13.67 -15.12
C ASP A 170 34.63 -12.96 -15.23
N GLN A 171 33.92 -12.84 -14.10
CA GLN A 171 32.60 -12.20 -14.01
C GLN A 171 32.75 -10.71 -13.67
N HIS A 172 31.70 -9.96 -13.92
CA HIS A 172 31.54 -8.57 -13.49
C HIS A 172 30.23 -8.41 -12.71
N GLY A 173 30.13 -7.35 -11.90
CA GLY A 173 28.93 -7.05 -11.14
C GLY A 173 29.23 -6.62 -9.72
N THR A 174 28.15 -6.42 -8.97
CA THR A 174 28.20 -6.04 -7.55
C THR A 174 27.41 -7.03 -6.72
N LYS A 175 27.94 -7.39 -5.55
CA LYS A 175 27.23 -8.16 -4.51
C LYS A 175 27.26 -7.38 -3.22
N VAL A 176 26.10 -7.08 -2.68
CA VAL A 176 25.91 -6.37 -1.43
C VAL A 176 25.23 -7.29 -0.44
N THR A 177 25.84 -7.48 0.73
CA THR A 177 25.21 -8.23 1.84
C THR A 177 25.13 -7.32 3.05
N PHE A 178 23.96 -7.22 3.67
CA PHE A 178 23.77 -6.36 4.83
C PHE A 178 22.82 -6.96 5.85
N LYS A 179 22.99 -6.54 7.09
CA LYS A 179 22.10 -6.84 8.22
C LYS A 179 21.55 -5.55 8.80
N PRO A 180 20.24 -5.34 8.83
CA PRO A 180 19.66 -4.16 9.46
C PRO A 180 20.05 -4.03 10.93
N ASP A 181 20.21 -2.78 11.40
CA ASP A 181 20.57 -2.50 12.78
C ASP A 181 19.34 -2.59 13.70
N PRO A 182 19.32 -3.49 14.69
CA PRO A 182 18.20 -3.63 15.62
C PRO A 182 17.92 -2.37 16.48
N GLU A 183 18.87 -1.43 16.56
CA GLU A 183 18.65 -0.15 17.22
C GLU A 183 17.81 0.82 16.39
N MET A 184 17.64 0.56 15.08
CA MET A 184 17.00 1.47 14.14
C MET A 184 15.58 1.06 13.75
N PHE A 185 15.24 -0.22 13.85
CA PHE A 185 13.98 -0.76 13.31
C PHE A 185 13.13 -1.42 14.39
N ASP A 186 11.82 -1.26 14.28
CA ASP A 186 10.83 -1.88 15.18
C ASP A 186 10.76 -3.40 15.00
N THR A 187 11.10 -3.89 13.80
CA THR A 187 11.21 -5.31 13.44
C THR A 187 12.38 -5.51 12.50
N LEU A 188 12.96 -6.71 12.52
CA LEU A 188 14.02 -7.12 11.58
C LEU A 188 13.54 -8.21 10.62
N GLU A 189 12.27 -8.61 10.70
CA GLU A 189 11.73 -9.68 9.88
C GLU A 189 11.30 -9.17 8.52
N TYR A 190 11.92 -9.73 7.47
CA TYR A 190 11.53 -9.47 6.09
C TYR A 190 10.35 -10.34 5.70
N ASP A 191 9.36 -9.73 5.06
CA ASP A 191 8.27 -10.45 4.40
C ASP A 191 8.65 -10.78 2.96
N TYR A 192 8.70 -12.09 2.65
CA TYR A 192 9.01 -12.59 1.32
C TYR A 192 8.01 -12.10 0.26
N GLU A 193 6.70 -12.13 0.55
CA GLU A 193 5.67 -11.74 -0.41
C GLU A 193 5.73 -10.27 -0.76
N THR A 194 6.01 -9.42 0.19
CA THR A 194 6.22 -7.98 -0.02
C THR A 194 7.40 -7.72 -0.95
N LEU A 195 8.55 -8.35 -0.71
CA LEU A 195 9.71 -8.24 -1.57
C LEU A 195 9.46 -8.87 -2.96
N HIS A 196 8.84 -10.04 -3.01
CA HIS A 196 8.52 -10.76 -4.24
C HIS A 196 7.60 -9.94 -5.16
N THR A 197 6.56 -9.31 -4.60
CA THR A 197 5.66 -8.42 -5.35
C THR A 197 6.44 -7.26 -5.97
N ARG A 198 7.29 -6.60 -5.22
CA ARG A 198 8.12 -5.49 -5.74
C ARG A 198 9.10 -5.96 -6.81
N MET A 199 9.72 -7.11 -6.65
CA MET A 199 10.64 -7.68 -7.65
C MET A 199 9.91 -8.05 -8.94
N ARG A 200 8.67 -8.53 -8.84
CA ARG A 200 7.83 -8.81 -10.00
C ARG A 200 7.49 -7.54 -10.79
N GLU A 201 7.17 -6.45 -10.11
CA GLU A 201 6.96 -5.15 -10.77
C GLU A 201 8.20 -4.72 -11.55
N GLN A 202 9.38 -4.79 -10.93
CA GLN A 202 10.64 -4.45 -11.58
C GLN A 202 10.93 -5.33 -12.80
N ALA A 203 10.62 -6.62 -12.74
CA ALA A 203 10.78 -7.53 -13.87
C ALA A 203 9.82 -7.20 -15.03
N PHE A 204 8.58 -6.78 -14.76
CA PHE A 204 7.65 -6.32 -15.78
C PHE A 204 8.06 -4.99 -16.42
N LEU A 205 8.60 -4.06 -15.65
CA LEU A 205 9.02 -2.73 -16.14
C LEU A 205 10.27 -2.79 -16.99
N ASN A 206 11.10 -3.84 -16.81
CA ASN A 206 12.37 -4.02 -17.51
C ASN A 206 12.34 -5.31 -18.32
N ALA A 207 11.76 -5.25 -19.52
CA ALA A 207 11.61 -6.41 -20.40
C ALA A 207 12.94 -7.14 -20.62
N GLY A 208 12.98 -8.46 -20.39
CA GLY A 208 14.16 -9.28 -20.51
C GLY A 208 15.13 -9.26 -19.32
N LEU A 209 14.86 -8.49 -18.27
CA LEU A 209 15.61 -8.55 -17.02
C LEU A 209 15.16 -9.77 -16.20
N HIS A 210 16.11 -10.63 -15.84
CA HIS A 210 15.90 -11.77 -14.94
C HIS A 210 16.08 -11.34 -13.50
N ILE A 211 15.01 -11.41 -12.72
CA ILE A 211 15.06 -11.16 -11.27
C ILE A 211 14.73 -12.45 -10.54
N THR A 212 15.63 -12.92 -9.70
CA THR A 212 15.43 -14.10 -8.85
C THR A 212 15.38 -13.67 -7.40
N ILE A 213 14.33 -14.07 -6.68
CA ILE A 213 14.24 -13.92 -5.23
C ILE A 213 14.24 -15.28 -4.55
N LYS A 214 14.95 -15.39 -3.41
CA LYS A 214 15.06 -16.61 -2.61
C LYS A 214 14.91 -16.28 -1.14
N ASP A 215 14.17 -17.11 -0.42
CA ASP A 215 14.14 -17.14 1.04
C ASP A 215 14.86 -18.41 1.53
N GLU A 216 16.05 -18.25 2.08
CA GLU A 216 16.91 -19.33 2.56
C GLU A 216 16.88 -19.45 4.10
N ARG A 217 15.94 -18.80 4.77
CA ARG A 217 15.77 -18.91 6.22
C ARG A 217 15.31 -20.32 6.61
N ILE A 218 15.78 -20.81 7.77
CA ILE A 218 15.43 -22.15 8.30
C ILE A 218 13.91 -22.27 8.51
N GLU A 219 13.26 -21.23 9.02
CA GLU A 219 11.82 -21.16 9.22
C GLU A 219 11.00 -21.25 7.93
N SER A 220 11.61 -20.97 6.80
CA SER A 220 10.99 -21.09 5.46
C SER A 220 11.31 -22.43 4.78
N ALA A 221 12.17 -23.27 5.36
CA ALA A 221 12.64 -24.51 4.72
C ALA A 221 11.53 -25.52 4.44
N ASP A 222 10.49 -25.54 5.27
CA ASP A 222 9.34 -26.45 5.13
C ASP A 222 8.28 -25.92 4.14
N LYS A 223 8.41 -24.69 3.68
CA LYS A 223 7.51 -24.13 2.66
C LYS A 223 7.80 -24.73 1.28
N PRO A 224 6.78 -24.88 0.41
CA PRO A 224 6.99 -25.28 -0.98
C PRO A 224 8.00 -24.37 -1.69
N GLU A 225 8.81 -24.93 -2.61
CA GLU A 225 9.85 -24.14 -3.30
C GLU A 225 9.29 -22.89 -3.97
N LYS A 226 8.11 -22.96 -4.58
CA LYS A 226 7.41 -21.84 -5.21
C LYS A 226 7.06 -20.68 -4.26
N GLU A 227 6.99 -20.93 -2.94
CA GLU A 227 6.68 -19.95 -1.90
C GLU A 227 7.94 -19.34 -1.27
N ARG A 228 9.12 -19.80 -1.65
CA ARG A 228 10.40 -19.34 -1.12
C ARG A 228 11.44 -19.05 -2.21
N LYS A 229 11.11 -19.29 -3.47
CA LYS A 229 12.00 -19.01 -4.61
C LYS A 229 11.18 -18.80 -5.86
N ASP A 230 11.44 -17.69 -6.55
CA ASP A 230 10.89 -17.44 -7.87
C ASP A 230 11.95 -16.76 -8.76
N SER A 231 11.86 -17.01 -10.06
CA SER A 231 12.72 -16.40 -11.07
C SER A 231 11.85 -15.83 -12.18
N MET A 232 11.80 -14.52 -12.25
CA MET A 232 10.87 -13.74 -13.05
C MET A 232 11.60 -13.09 -14.22
N CYS A 233 11.06 -13.24 -15.43
CA CYS A 233 11.51 -12.55 -16.63
C CYS A 233 10.32 -12.40 -17.57
N TYR A 234 10.02 -11.18 -18.02
CA TYR A 234 8.85 -10.88 -18.84
C TYR A 234 9.25 -10.14 -20.11
N GLU A 235 9.32 -10.87 -21.22
CA GLU A 235 9.71 -10.31 -22.54
C GLU A 235 8.67 -9.31 -23.08
N GLY A 236 7.40 -9.48 -22.75
CA GLY A 236 6.32 -8.59 -23.16
C GLY A 236 6.21 -7.32 -22.33
N GLY A 237 7.01 -7.17 -21.26
CA GLY A 237 7.08 -5.96 -20.44
C GLY A 237 5.74 -5.56 -19.85
N ILE A 238 5.40 -4.27 -19.93
CA ILE A 238 4.15 -3.74 -19.35
C ILE A 238 2.87 -4.29 -19.99
N ARG A 239 2.94 -4.90 -21.19
CA ARG A 239 1.80 -5.63 -21.78
C ARG A 239 1.46 -6.89 -21.00
N GLU A 240 2.49 -7.64 -20.59
CA GLU A 240 2.30 -8.82 -19.74
C GLU A 240 1.88 -8.40 -18.32
N PHE A 241 2.33 -7.26 -17.87
CA PHE A 241 1.90 -6.70 -16.59
C PHE A 241 0.39 -6.42 -16.56
N VAL A 242 -0.16 -5.81 -17.61
CA VAL A 242 -1.62 -5.62 -17.73
C VAL A 242 -2.36 -6.96 -17.76
N ARG A 243 -1.86 -7.97 -18.48
CA ARG A 243 -2.47 -9.31 -18.48
C ARG A 243 -2.42 -9.95 -17.09
N TRP A 244 -1.31 -9.78 -16.39
CA TRP A 244 -1.16 -10.28 -15.03
C TRP A 244 -2.16 -9.64 -14.05
N TYR A 245 -2.41 -8.32 -14.16
CA TYR A 245 -3.47 -7.65 -13.40
C TYR A 245 -4.87 -8.15 -13.74
N ASN A 246 -5.10 -8.52 -15.00
CA ASN A 246 -6.39 -8.98 -15.47
C ASN A 246 -6.57 -10.51 -15.39
N ARG A 247 -5.59 -11.26 -14.84
CA ARG A 247 -5.64 -12.74 -14.82
C ARG A 247 -6.87 -13.35 -14.13
N HIS A 248 -7.51 -12.59 -13.23
CA HIS A 248 -8.72 -12.98 -12.50
C HIS A 248 -9.94 -12.12 -12.89
N LYS A 249 -9.89 -11.45 -14.03
CA LYS A 249 -10.98 -10.62 -14.59
C LYS A 249 -11.25 -11.05 -16.02
N THR A 250 -12.47 -10.87 -16.49
CA THR A 250 -12.83 -11.19 -17.88
C THR A 250 -12.53 -10.01 -18.80
N PRO A 251 -11.52 -10.06 -19.68
CA PRO A 251 -11.22 -8.97 -20.59
C PRO A 251 -12.35 -8.76 -21.61
N LEU A 252 -12.67 -7.51 -21.93
CA LEU A 252 -13.63 -7.16 -22.98
C LEU A 252 -13.04 -7.30 -24.39
N HIS A 253 -11.72 -7.41 -24.48
CA HIS A 253 -10.97 -7.63 -25.73
C HIS A 253 -9.66 -8.35 -25.42
N GLU A 254 -9.23 -9.25 -26.30
CA GLU A 254 -8.04 -10.09 -26.09
C GLU A 254 -6.73 -9.29 -26.13
N GLN A 255 -6.64 -8.33 -27.07
CA GLN A 255 -5.43 -7.57 -27.30
C GLN A 255 -5.24 -6.50 -26.22
N VAL A 256 -4.08 -6.49 -25.56
CA VAL A 256 -3.62 -5.36 -24.76
C VAL A 256 -3.23 -4.23 -25.70
N ILE A 257 -3.84 -3.06 -25.54
CA ILE A 257 -3.51 -1.85 -26.30
C ILE A 257 -2.20 -1.30 -25.72
N TYR A 258 -1.20 -1.15 -26.59
CA TYR A 258 0.11 -0.66 -26.22
C TYR A 258 0.50 0.55 -27.06
N MET A 259 1.02 1.55 -26.40
CA MET A 259 1.43 2.82 -26.99
C MET A 259 2.78 3.22 -26.41
N SER A 260 3.67 3.72 -27.24
CA SER A 260 4.97 4.20 -26.77
C SER A 260 5.51 5.34 -27.64
N GLY A 261 6.39 6.13 -27.07
CA GLY A 261 7.03 7.21 -27.80
C GLY A 261 8.13 7.91 -27.01
N THR A 262 8.92 8.69 -27.72
CA THR A 262 10.09 9.39 -27.20
C THR A 262 10.04 10.88 -27.54
N LYS A 263 10.64 11.70 -26.67
CA LYS A 263 10.88 13.12 -26.93
C LYS A 263 12.23 13.50 -26.32
N GLY A 264 13.25 13.66 -27.17
CA GLY A 264 14.62 13.76 -26.71
C GLY A 264 15.08 12.46 -26.08
N ASP A 265 15.59 12.50 -24.87
CA ASP A 265 15.98 11.31 -24.09
C ASP A 265 14.82 10.76 -23.22
N ASP A 266 13.71 11.50 -23.10
CA ASP A 266 12.56 11.07 -22.31
C ASP A 266 11.69 10.09 -23.12
N THR A 267 11.22 9.04 -22.47
CA THR A 267 10.35 8.01 -23.06
C THR A 267 9.09 7.81 -22.25
N ALA A 268 8.02 7.39 -22.91
CA ALA A 268 6.79 6.98 -22.24
C ALA A 268 6.22 5.73 -22.91
N GLU A 269 5.71 4.84 -22.12
CA GLU A 269 5.00 3.63 -22.50
C GLU A 269 3.68 3.54 -21.74
N VAL A 270 2.65 3.15 -22.44
CA VAL A 270 1.31 2.94 -21.86
C VAL A 270 0.77 1.62 -22.38
N ALA A 271 0.34 0.76 -21.48
CA ALA A 271 -0.41 -0.45 -21.82
C ALA A 271 -1.76 -0.43 -21.12
N LEU A 272 -2.83 -0.81 -21.80
CA LEU A 272 -4.16 -0.85 -21.22
C LEU A 272 -5.04 -1.96 -21.79
N GLN A 273 -5.99 -2.41 -20.98
CA GLN A 273 -7.03 -3.37 -21.36
C GLN A 273 -8.27 -3.14 -20.52
N TYR A 274 -9.44 -3.26 -21.14
CA TYR A 274 -10.72 -3.19 -20.43
C TYR A 274 -11.21 -4.58 -20.03
N ASN A 275 -11.87 -4.65 -18.90
CA ASN A 275 -12.47 -5.86 -18.34
C ASN A 275 -13.90 -5.60 -17.85
N ASP A 276 -14.57 -6.64 -17.38
CA ASP A 276 -15.96 -6.60 -16.94
C ASP A 276 -16.19 -5.97 -15.57
N SER A 277 -15.14 -5.73 -14.77
CA SER A 277 -15.24 -5.15 -13.43
C SER A 277 -15.73 -3.69 -13.44
N PHE A 278 -16.13 -3.18 -12.28
CA PHE A 278 -16.57 -1.80 -12.12
C PHE A 278 -15.45 -0.88 -11.59
N ALA A 279 -14.37 -1.46 -11.08
CA ALA A 279 -13.22 -0.71 -10.60
C ALA A 279 -12.25 -0.35 -11.73
N SER A 280 -11.51 0.74 -11.56
CA SER A 280 -10.37 1.08 -12.42
C SER A 280 -9.06 0.80 -11.68
N THR A 281 -8.11 0.17 -12.37
CA THR A 281 -6.76 -0.07 -11.87
C THR A 281 -5.79 0.67 -12.78
N ILE A 282 -5.26 1.80 -12.33
CA ILE A 282 -4.24 2.56 -13.05
C ILE A 282 -3.01 2.58 -12.17
N VAL A 283 -1.90 2.04 -12.67
CA VAL A 283 -0.62 2.00 -11.97
C VAL A 283 0.39 2.79 -12.78
N SER A 284 1.04 3.74 -12.13
CA SER A 284 1.96 4.64 -12.80
C SER A 284 3.36 4.58 -12.22
N PHE A 285 4.36 4.69 -13.09
CA PHE A 285 5.78 4.59 -12.76
C PHE A 285 6.58 5.71 -13.41
N ALA A 286 7.61 6.17 -12.72
CA ALA A 286 8.60 7.10 -13.25
C ALA A 286 10.00 6.59 -12.91
N ASN A 287 10.83 6.30 -13.93
CA ASN A 287 12.14 5.65 -13.78
C ASN A 287 12.07 4.38 -12.93
N ASP A 288 11.07 3.53 -13.24
CA ASP A 288 10.74 2.27 -12.57
C ASP A 288 10.35 2.38 -11.08
N ILE A 289 10.13 3.61 -10.59
CA ILE A 289 9.61 3.87 -9.26
C ILE A 289 8.10 4.00 -9.33
N HIS A 290 7.39 3.24 -8.52
CA HIS A 290 5.94 3.33 -8.39
C HIS A 290 5.54 4.71 -7.83
N THR A 291 4.57 5.35 -8.48
CA THR A 291 4.01 6.64 -8.06
C THR A 291 2.57 6.45 -7.58
N PRO A 292 2.34 6.02 -6.34
CA PRO A 292 1.00 5.68 -5.85
C PRO A 292 0.03 6.87 -5.82
N GLU A 293 0.54 8.09 -5.71
CA GLU A 293 -0.24 9.32 -5.81
C GLU A 293 -0.34 9.84 -7.26
N GLY A 294 0.13 9.05 -8.23
CA GLY A 294 0.12 9.41 -9.64
C GLY A 294 1.12 10.51 -9.99
N GLY A 295 0.63 11.53 -10.68
CA GLY A 295 1.42 12.68 -11.10
C GLY A 295 1.11 13.12 -12.53
N MET A 296 1.94 13.98 -13.10
CA MET A 296 1.70 14.62 -14.39
C MET A 296 1.56 13.62 -15.56
N HIS A 297 2.26 12.51 -15.54
CA HIS A 297 2.19 11.45 -16.56
C HIS A 297 0.83 10.75 -16.55
N GLU A 298 0.33 10.40 -15.36
CA GLU A 298 -0.98 9.78 -15.17
C GLU A 298 -2.11 10.75 -15.51
N GLU A 299 -1.99 12.02 -15.12
CA GLU A 299 -2.93 13.07 -15.49
C GLU A 299 -3.02 13.23 -17.03
N GLY A 300 -1.86 13.21 -17.70
CA GLY A 300 -1.78 13.24 -19.16
C GLY A 300 -2.51 12.07 -19.81
N PHE A 301 -2.32 10.87 -19.28
CA PHE A 301 -3.01 9.66 -19.73
C PHE A 301 -4.53 9.76 -19.53
N LYS A 302 -5.00 10.06 -18.32
CA LYS A 302 -6.44 10.15 -17.99
C LYS A 302 -7.17 11.17 -18.87
N ARG A 303 -6.55 12.32 -19.09
CA ARG A 303 -7.11 13.38 -19.94
C ARG A 303 -7.18 12.97 -21.40
N ALA A 304 -6.10 12.40 -21.95
CA ALA A 304 -6.03 11.98 -23.34
C ALA A 304 -7.03 10.85 -23.64
N LEU A 305 -7.08 9.83 -22.77
CA LEU A 305 -8.00 8.71 -22.88
C LEU A 305 -9.45 9.19 -22.98
N THR A 306 -9.87 10.07 -22.06
CA THR A 306 -11.22 10.62 -22.03
C THR A 306 -11.54 11.43 -23.31
N ASN A 307 -10.60 12.23 -23.79
CA ASN A 307 -10.78 13.03 -24.97
C ASN A 307 -10.89 12.16 -26.23
N VAL A 308 -10.00 11.19 -26.42
CA VAL A 308 -9.98 10.31 -27.60
C VAL A 308 -11.27 9.50 -27.70
N LEU A 309 -11.73 8.92 -26.59
CA LEU A 309 -12.97 8.12 -26.61
C LEU A 309 -14.21 8.97 -26.87
N ASN A 310 -14.29 10.20 -26.36
CA ASN A 310 -15.37 11.12 -26.69
C ASN A 310 -15.36 11.52 -28.18
N VAL A 311 -14.18 11.87 -28.72
CA VAL A 311 -14.05 12.26 -30.13
C VAL A 311 -14.41 11.08 -31.04
N TYR A 312 -13.90 9.89 -30.75
CA TYR A 312 -14.21 8.67 -31.49
C TYR A 312 -15.68 8.31 -31.40
N GLY A 313 -16.29 8.38 -30.21
CA GLY A 313 -17.70 8.08 -29.99
C GLY A 313 -18.63 9.01 -30.75
N VAL A 314 -18.33 10.31 -30.79
CA VAL A 314 -19.08 11.30 -31.61
C VAL A 314 -18.89 11.01 -33.09
N LYS A 315 -17.66 10.77 -33.57
CA LYS A 315 -17.34 10.49 -34.96
C LYS A 315 -18.06 9.24 -35.49
N LYS A 316 -18.16 8.20 -34.66
CA LYS A 316 -18.85 6.96 -35.02
C LYS A 316 -20.36 6.97 -34.74
N GLY A 317 -20.90 8.04 -34.18
CA GLY A 317 -22.32 8.19 -33.88
C GLY A 317 -22.81 7.39 -32.67
N TYR A 318 -21.89 6.90 -31.83
CA TYR A 318 -22.22 6.23 -30.55
C TYR A 318 -22.65 7.23 -29.49
N ILE A 319 -22.00 8.40 -29.44
CA ILE A 319 -22.33 9.50 -28.53
C ILE A 319 -23.13 10.54 -29.32
N LYS A 320 -24.31 10.93 -28.83
CA LYS A 320 -25.21 11.88 -29.48
C LYS A 320 -25.35 13.15 -28.63
N GLY A 321 -25.27 14.31 -29.29
CA GLY A 321 -25.49 15.61 -28.64
C GLY A 321 -24.49 15.89 -27.50
N ASP A 322 -25.01 16.29 -26.34
CA ASP A 322 -24.22 16.62 -25.15
C ASP A 322 -23.95 15.43 -24.23
N ASP A 323 -24.30 14.19 -24.63
CA ASP A 323 -24.12 12.95 -23.83
C ASP A 323 -22.64 12.48 -23.75
N LYS A 324 -21.72 13.41 -23.54
CA LYS A 324 -20.30 13.09 -23.37
C LYS A 324 -20.08 12.24 -22.11
N VAL A 325 -19.24 11.20 -22.25
CA VAL A 325 -18.81 10.38 -21.12
C VAL A 325 -17.76 11.13 -20.30
N SER A 326 -17.87 11.06 -18.97
CA SER A 326 -16.90 11.64 -18.05
C SER A 326 -15.62 10.82 -17.98
N GLY A 327 -14.59 11.35 -17.34
CA GLY A 327 -13.35 10.60 -17.10
C GLY A 327 -13.59 9.31 -16.32
N ASP A 328 -14.48 9.34 -15.34
CA ASP A 328 -14.80 8.16 -14.50
C ASP A 328 -15.57 7.11 -15.27
N ASP A 329 -16.53 7.53 -16.10
CA ASP A 329 -17.26 6.61 -16.98
C ASP A 329 -16.31 5.86 -17.93
N VAL A 330 -15.30 6.57 -18.44
CA VAL A 330 -14.28 6.01 -19.35
C VAL A 330 -13.32 5.06 -18.61
N ARG A 331 -13.08 5.26 -17.33
CA ARG A 331 -12.16 4.43 -16.55
C ARG A 331 -12.81 3.20 -15.91
N GLU A 332 -14.13 3.07 -15.92
CA GLU A 332 -14.81 1.88 -15.40
C GLU A 332 -14.34 0.62 -16.14
N GLY A 333 -13.83 -0.36 -15.39
CA GLY A 333 -13.28 -1.61 -15.93
C GLY A 333 -11.93 -1.47 -16.64
N LEU A 334 -11.23 -0.36 -16.47
CA LEU A 334 -9.92 -0.13 -17.06
C LEU A 334 -8.80 -0.70 -16.19
N THR A 335 -7.91 -1.47 -16.79
CA THR A 335 -6.57 -1.75 -16.25
C THR A 335 -5.53 -1.08 -17.14
N ALA A 336 -4.70 -0.22 -16.58
CA ALA A 336 -3.67 0.51 -17.32
C ALA A 336 -2.37 0.62 -16.54
N ILE A 337 -1.25 0.50 -17.24
CA ILE A 337 0.10 0.77 -16.76
C ILE A 337 0.64 1.97 -17.55
N VAL A 338 1.13 2.98 -16.82
CA VAL A 338 1.75 4.17 -17.39
C VAL A 338 3.18 4.24 -16.87
N SER A 339 4.17 4.01 -17.72
CA SER A 339 5.58 4.05 -17.37
C SER A 339 6.28 5.16 -18.15
N VAL A 340 6.99 6.04 -17.44
CA VAL A 340 7.82 7.08 -18.06
C VAL A 340 9.26 6.96 -17.59
N LYS A 341 10.21 7.19 -18.51
CA LYS A 341 11.64 7.23 -18.24
C LYS A 341 12.16 8.60 -18.66
N LEU A 342 12.75 9.33 -17.72
CA LEU A 342 13.20 10.70 -17.93
C LEU A 342 14.52 10.97 -17.21
N THR A 343 15.31 11.89 -17.77
CA THR A 343 16.66 12.21 -17.29
C THR A 343 16.65 12.99 -15.98
N GLU A 344 15.66 13.88 -15.80
CA GLU A 344 15.56 14.74 -14.62
C GLU A 344 14.16 14.61 -13.99
N ALA A 345 13.94 13.52 -13.26
CA ALA A 345 12.67 13.30 -12.57
C ALA A 345 12.55 14.21 -11.34
N GLN A 346 11.43 14.91 -11.25
CA GLN A 346 11.06 15.76 -10.11
C GLN A 346 9.87 15.15 -9.39
N PHE A 347 10.10 14.67 -8.18
CA PHE A 347 9.05 14.10 -7.36
C PHE A 347 8.60 15.07 -6.27
N GLU A 348 7.34 14.97 -5.88
CA GLU A 348 6.84 15.62 -4.67
C GLU A 348 7.22 14.74 -3.46
N GLY A 349 8.16 15.23 -2.64
CA GLY A 349 8.65 14.55 -1.43
C GLY A 349 9.71 13.46 -1.66
N GLN A 350 10.31 13.01 -0.54
CA GLN A 350 11.39 12.03 -0.53
C GLN A 350 10.92 10.60 -0.87
N THR A 351 9.68 10.28 -0.57
CA THR A 351 9.07 8.97 -0.86
C THR A 351 8.79 8.74 -2.34
N LYS A 352 9.01 9.77 -3.18
CA LYS A 352 8.84 9.72 -4.65
C LYS A 352 7.41 9.30 -5.09
N ALA A 353 6.40 9.55 -4.23
CA ALA A 353 5.04 9.08 -4.43
C ALA A 353 4.31 9.73 -5.62
N LYS A 354 4.73 10.91 -6.06
CA LYS A 354 4.07 11.68 -7.12
C LYS A 354 5.06 12.38 -8.04
N LEU A 355 4.87 12.24 -9.36
CA LEU A 355 5.73 12.89 -10.36
C LEU A 355 5.25 14.29 -10.70
N GLY A 356 6.13 15.30 -10.56
CA GLY A 356 5.83 16.72 -10.80
C GLY A 356 6.11 17.23 -12.23
N ASN A 357 6.85 16.50 -13.07
CA ASN A 357 7.30 16.96 -14.39
C ASN A 357 6.15 17.22 -15.37
N ALA A 358 5.82 18.48 -15.62
CA ALA A 358 4.77 18.88 -16.57
C ALA A 358 5.04 18.44 -18.02
N SER A 359 6.30 18.24 -18.41
CA SER A 359 6.69 17.71 -19.72
C SER A 359 6.10 16.32 -19.98
N MET A 360 6.03 15.47 -18.94
CA MET A 360 5.50 14.11 -19.04
C MET A 360 3.98 14.09 -19.28
N ARG A 361 3.23 15.06 -18.74
CA ARG A 361 1.81 15.21 -19.08
C ARG A 361 1.61 15.40 -20.58
N THR A 362 2.43 16.25 -21.18
CA THR A 362 2.34 16.55 -22.61
C THR A 362 2.79 15.35 -23.47
N LEU A 363 3.90 14.69 -23.10
CA LEU A 363 4.43 13.54 -23.83
C LEU A 363 3.41 12.40 -23.85
N VAL A 364 2.94 11.98 -22.68
CA VAL A 364 1.97 10.89 -22.54
C VAL A 364 0.65 11.24 -23.25
N SER A 365 0.16 12.48 -23.07
CA SER A 365 -1.08 12.92 -23.73
C SER A 365 -0.98 12.85 -25.25
N ASN A 366 0.14 13.25 -25.84
CA ASN A 366 0.32 13.21 -27.29
C ASN A 366 0.38 11.78 -27.82
N ILE A 367 1.17 10.90 -27.16
CA ILE A 367 1.29 9.49 -27.52
C ILE A 367 -0.08 8.81 -27.48
N VAL A 368 -0.81 8.96 -26.37
CA VAL A 368 -2.13 8.36 -26.19
C VAL A 368 -3.14 8.93 -27.20
N THR A 369 -3.14 10.24 -27.43
CA THR A 369 -4.07 10.87 -28.37
C THR A 369 -3.88 10.34 -29.78
N GLN A 370 -2.65 10.22 -30.24
CA GLN A 370 -2.36 9.76 -31.60
C GLN A 370 -2.59 8.26 -31.74
N GLN A 371 -1.88 7.44 -30.95
CA GLN A 371 -1.84 6.00 -31.17
C GLN A 371 -3.14 5.29 -30.75
N LEU A 372 -3.83 5.77 -29.71
CA LEU A 372 -5.12 5.22 -29.36
C LEU A 372 -6.18 5.55 -30.43
N ALA A 373 -6.17 6.76 -31.01
CA ALA A 373 -7.09 7.10 -32.10
C ALA A 373 -6.86 6.21 -33.32
N GLU A 374 -5.60 5.97 -33.71
CA GLU A 374 -5.23 5.06 -34.81
C GLU A 374 -5.71 3.63 -34.50
N PHE A 375 -5.42 3.11 -33.30
CA PHE A 375 -5.85 1.78 -32.86
C PHE A 375 -7.36 1.58 -32.91
N LEU A 376 -8.15 2.54 -32.45
CA LEU A 376 -9.62 2.46 -32.44
C LEU A 376 -10.21 2.50 -33.86
N GLU A 377 -9.57 3.19 -34.80
CA GLU A 377 -9.99 3.15 -36.21
C GLU A 377 -9.68 1.80 -36.86
N GLU A 378 -8.54 1.19 -36.54
CA GLU A 378 -8.13 -0.13 -37.02
C GLU A 378 -8.94 -1.26 -36.37
N ASN A 379 -9.40 -1.08 -35.12
CA ASN A 379 -10.10 -2.08 -34.32
C ASN A 379 -11.49 -1.61 -33.88
N PRO A 380 -12.45 -1.39 -34.82
CA PRO A 380 -13.75 -0.79 -34.50
C PRO A 380 -14.61 -1.63 -33.53
N ALA A 381 -14.43 -2.95 -33.52
CA ALA A 381 -15.13 -3.84 -32.58
C ALA A 381 -14.68 -3.59 -31.13
N VAL A 382 -13.37 -3.42 -30.91
CA VAL A 382 -12.79 -3.09 -29.61
C VAL A 382 -13.25 -1.69 -29.17
N GLY A 383 -13.17 -0.71 -30.09
CA GLY A 383 -13.64 0.65 -29.82
C GLY A 383 -15.11 0.71 -29.42
N LYS A 384 -15.96 -0.11 -30.07
CA LYS A 384 -17.38 -0.25 -29.72
C LYS A 384 -17.54 -0.85 -28.31
N ALA A 385 -16.84 -1.94 -28.00
CA ALA A 385 -16.94 -2.59 -26.68
C ALA A 385 -16.54 -1.65 -25.54
N ILE A 386 -15.45 -0.88 -25.71
CA ILE A 386 -15.00 0.12 -24.74
C ILE A 386 -16.05 1.23 -24.57
N LEU A 387 -16.60 1.76 -25.67
CA LEU A 387 -17.61 2.81 -25.58
C LEU A 387 -18.93 2.30 -25.00
N ASP A 388 -19.36 1.09 -25.33
CA ASP A 388 -20.56 0.49 -24.73
C ASP A 388 -20.41 0.39 -23.20
N LYS A 389 -19.23 0.00 -22.70
CA LYS A 389 -18.91 -0.04 -21.26
C LYS A 389 -18.99 1.36 -20.65
N ALA A 390 -18.31 2.34 -21.24
CA ALA A 390 -18.30 3.72 -20.77
C ALA A 390 -19.70 4.37 -20.76
N MET A 391 -20.52 4.08 -21.78
CA MET A 391 -21.91 4.56 -21.86
C MET A 391 -22.80 3.89 -20.82
N MET A 392 -22.56 2.60 -20.50
CA MET A 392 -23.26 1.92 -19.39
C MET A 392 -22.89 2.55 -18.05
N ALA A 393 -21.61 2.87 -17.83
CA ALA A 393 -21.15 3.56 -16.64
C ALA A 393 -21.79 4.96 -16.51
N ASN A 394 -21.81 5.71 -17.61
CA ASN A 394 -22.47 7.02 -17.66
C ASN A 394 -23.95 6.95 -17.26
N ARG A 395 -24.72 6.01 -17.86
CA ARG A 395 -26.13 5.81 -17.52
C ARG A 395 -26.32 5.44 -16.05
N ALA A 396 -25.46 4.55 -15.50
CA ALA A 396 -25.51 4.18 -14.10
C ALA A 396 -25.22 5.38 -13.19
N ARG A 397 -24.20 6.17 -13.49
CA ARG A 397 -23.86 7.40 -12.77
C ARG A 397 -25.00 8.42 -12.80
N GLU A 398 -25.61 8.66 -13.97
CA GLU A 398 -26.77 9.55 -14.11
C GLU A 398 -27.98 9.05 -13.33
N ALA A 399 -28.25 7.73 -13.33
CA ALA A 399 -29.31 7.12 -12.53
C ALA A 399 -29.05 7.29 -11.03
N ALA A 400 -27.78 7.07 -10.60
CA ALA A 400 -27.35 7.30 -9.23
C ALA A 400 -27.51 8.76 -8.80
N ARG A 401 -27.14 9.70 -9.67
CA ARG A 401 -27.32 11.15 -9.43
C ARG A 401 -28.80 11.52 -9.25
N LYS A 402 -29.68 11.02 -10.14
CA LYS A 402 -31.13 11.27 -10.06
C LYS A 402 -31.74 10.64 -8.78
N ALA A 403 -31.35 9.43 -8.41
CA ALA A 403 -31.79 8.78 -7.19
C ALA A 403 -31.38 9.60 -5.95
N ARG A 404 -30.14 10.08 -5.92
CA ARG A 404 -29.62 10.93 -4.85
C ARG A 404 -30.35 12.27 -4.76
N GLU A 405 -30.60 12.95 -5.88
CA GLU A 405 -31.38 14.17 -5.92
C GLU A 405 -32.82 13.96 -5.43
N ALA A 406 -33.42 12.81 -5.75
CA ALA A 406 -34.75 12.48 -5.27
C ALA A 406 -34.77 12.23 -3.75
N ILE A 407 -33.75 11.57 -3.21
CA ILE A 407 -33.56 11.39 -1.75
C ILE A 407 -33.33 12.77 -1.11
N ARG A 408 -32.45 13.57 -1.66
CA ARG A 408 -32.14 14.93 -1.18
C ARG A 408 -33.37 15.87 -1.18
N ARG A 409 -34.26 15.72 -2.15
CA ARG A 409 -35.53 16.47 -2.20
C ARG A 409 -36.52 15.98 -1.15
N LYS A 410 -36.54 14.67 -0.86
CA LYS A 410 -37.34 14.10 0.26
C LYS A 410 -36.80 14.53 1.61
N THR A 411 -35.46 14.49 1.80
CA THR A 411 -34.80 14.94 3.03
C THR A 411 -34.70 16.46 3.16
N GLY A 412 -34.76 17.21 2.06
CA GLY A 412 -34.78 18.69 2.09
C GLY A 412 -36.05 19.31 2.65
N LEU A 413 -37.13 18.51 2.74
CA LEU A 413 -38.36 18.84 3.51
C LEU A 413 -38.26 18.45 4.99
N GLU A 414 -37.26 17.57 5.35
CA GLU A 414 -36.94 17.14 6.69
C GLU A 414 -35.47 17.46 6.96
N SER A 415 -35.16 18.75 7.07
CA SER A 415 -33.78 19.26 7.19
C SER A 415 -33.02 18.62 8.34
N GLY A 416 -31.94 17.90 8.03
CA GLY A 416 -30.90 17.56 8.98
C GLY A 416 -31.07 16.27 9.75
N GLN A 417 -31.97 15.37 9.38
CA GLN A 417 -32.11 14.08 10.09
C GLN A 417 -30.92 13.16 9.81
N MET A 418 -30.15 12.94 10.87
CA MET A 418 -29.19 11.83 10.98
C MET A 418 -29.93 10.49 10.89
N PRO A 419 -29.23 9.40 10.52
CA PRO A 419 -29.83 8.08 10.49
C PRO A 419 -30.54 7.77 11.82
N ASP A 420 -31.79 7.32 11.78
CA ASP A 420 -32.61 7.04 12.99
C ASP A 420 -31.90 6.14 14.01
N LYS A 421 -31.03 5.26 13.54
CA LYS A 421 -30.27 4.33 14.38
C LYS A 421 -28.95 4.91 14.89
N LEU A 422 -28.46 6.03 14.37
CA LEU A 422 -27.25 6.64 14.87
C LEU A 422 -27.48 7.19 16.29
N ARG A 423 -26.66 6.75 17.22
CA ARG A 423 -26.52 7.34 18.54
C ARG A 423 -25.27 8.21 18.54
N ASP A 424 -25.46 9.46 18.17
CA ASP A 424 -24.36 10.41 17.99
C ASP A 424 -23.68 10.79 19.31
N CYS A 425 -22.47 11.32 19.24
CA CYS A 425 -21.75 11.89 20.39
C CYS A 425 -22.05 13.39 20.54
N ASN A 426 -21.69 13.92 21.71
CA ASN A 426 -21.96 15.32 22.03
C ASN A 426 -20.92 16.29 21.46
N ASP A 427 -19.68 15.84 21.31
CA ASP A 427 -18.59 16.63 20.76
C ASP A 427 -18.72 16.71 19.24
N THR A 428 -18.35 17.87 18.69
CA THR A 428 -18.38 18.16 17.26
C THR A 428 -16.98 18.25 16.62
N ASP A 429 -15.94 18.20 17.43
CA ASP A 429 -14.56 18.14 16.94
C ASP A 429 -14.24 16.74 16.44
N SER A 430 -14.15 16.61 15.10
CA SER A 430 -13.88 15.33 14.44
C SER A 430 -12.57 14.68 14.89
N THR A 431 -11.59 15.46 15.35
CA THR A 431 -10.29 14.95 15.81
C THR A 431 -10.38 14.23 17.16
N LEU A 432 -11.39 14.56 17.94
CA LEU A 432 -11.64 13.99 19.27
C LEU A 432 -12.70 12.89 19.26
N THR A 433 -13.51 12.81 18.18
CA THR A 433 -14.65 11.92 18.10
C THR A 433 -14.36 10.63 17.35
N GLU A 434 -15.10 9.58 17.72
CA GLU A 434 -15.02 8.27 17.12
C GLU A 434 -16.40 7.64 16.92
N ILE A 435 -16.57 6.84 15.87
CA ILE A 435 -17.80 6.10 15.59
C ILE A 435 -17.55 4.61 15.61
N TYR A 436 -18.38 3.86 16.33
CA TYR A 436 -18.44 2.41 16.27
C TYR A 436 -19.54 1.99 15.30
N ILE A 437 -19.15 1.29 14.25
CA ILE A 437 -20.07 0.60 13.34
C ILE A 437 -20.24 -0.83 13.88
N VAL A 438 -21.41 -1.11 14.41
CA VAL A 438 -21.69 -2.34 15.17
C VAL A 438 -22.55 -3.29 14.33
N GLU A 439 -22.27 -4.57 14.39
CA GLU A 439 -22.85 -5.60 13.53
C GLU A 439 -24.38 -5.69 13.59
N CYS A 440 -24.97 -5.54 14.78
CA CYS A 440 -26.40 -5.75 14.99
C CYS A 440 -27.00 -4.80 16.05
N ASP A 441 -28.33 -4.72 16.08
CA ASP A 441 -29.07 -3.88 17.04
C ASP A 441 -28.83 -4.32 18.49
N SER A 442 -28.67 -5.63 18.77
CA SER A 442 -28.40 -6.13 20.11
C SER A 442 -27.09 -5.60 20.69
N ALA A 443 -26.00 -5.81 19.96
CA ALA A 443 -24.68 -5.28 20.34
C ALA A 443 -24.68 -3.74 20.36
N GLY A 444 -25.39 -3.10 19.43
CA GLY A 444 -25.60 -1.65 19.39
C GLY A 444 -26.30 -1.10 20.63
N GLY A 445 -27.23 -1.86 21.20
CA GLY A 445 -27.92 -1.52 22.47
C GLY A 445 -26.96 -1.51 23.66
N SER A 446 -26.15 -2.57 23.82
CA SER A 446 -25.14 -2.68 24.88
C SER A 446 -24.06 -1.59 24.71
N ALA A 447 -23.56 -1.36 23.47
CA ALA A 447 -22.60 -0.33 23.17
C ALA A 447 -23.12 1.09 23.48
N THR A 448 -24.39 1.37 23.16
CA THR A 448 -25.02 2.67 23.44
C THR A 448 -25.12 2.94 24.95
N GLN A 449 -25.38 1.91 25.74
CA GLN A 449 -25.45 2.06 27.20
C GLN A 449 -24.06 2.14 27.85
N GLY A 450 -23.07 1.44 27.28
CA GLY A 450 -21.70 1.38 27.83
C GLY A 450 -20.79 2.54 27.40
N ARG A 451 -21.09 3.22 26.30
CA ARG A 451 -20.21 4.24 25.69
C ARG A 451 -20.00 5.49 26.54
N ASP A 452 -18.94 6.20 26.28
CA ASP A 452 -18.82 7.61 26.67
C ASP A 452 -19.47 8.50 25.60
N SER A 453 -20.67 8.99 25.91
CA SER A 453 -21.46 9.81 24.97
C SER A 453 -20.83 11.15 24.62
N ARG A 454 -19.78 11.57 25.29
CA ARG A 454 -19.10 12.82 24.96
C ARG A 454 -18.45 12.74 23.58
N PHE A 455 -17.75 11.65 23.25
CA PHE A 455 -16.96 11.52 22.04
C PHE A 455 -17.19 10.24 21.24
N GLN A 456 -17.99 9.27 21.76
CA GLN A 456 -18.27 8.01 21.07
C GLN A 456 -19.67 8.01 20.46
N ALA A 457 -19.75 7.79 19.16
CA ALA A 457 -20.99 7.55 18.43
C ALA A 457 -21.16 6.06 18.14
N ILE A 458 -22.40 5.57 18.09
CA ILE A 458 -22.74 4.18 17.78
C ILE A 458 -23.70 4.12 16.60
N LEU A 459 -23.34 3.35 15.58
CA LEU A 459 -24.17 3.05 14.41
C LEU A 459 -24.38 1.54 14.31
N PRO A 460 -25.50 0.97 14.75
CA PRO A 460 -25.80 -0.43 14.54
C PRO A 460 -26.23 -0.69 13.09
N LEU A 461 -25.70 -1.76 12.51
CA LEU A 461 -26.13 -2.31 11.24
C LEU A 461 -27.30 -3.29 11.45
N TRP A 462 -28.00 -3.66 10.39
CA TRP A 462 -29.06 -4.66 10.43
C TRP A 462 -28.84 -5.76 9.39
N GLY A 463 -27.83 -6.57 9.65
CA GLY A 463 -27.43 -7.69 8.80
C GLY A 463 -26.42 -7.33 7.70
N LYS A 464 -26.08 -8.31 6.90
CA LYS A 464 -25.03 -8.22 5.88
C LYS A 464 -25.31 -7.10 4.88
N MET A 465 -24.31 -6.30 4.59
CA MET A 465 -24.38 -5.22 3.62
C MET A 465 -24.22 -5.70 2.19
N LEU A 466 -24.47 -4.81 1.23
CA LEU A 466 -24.19 -5.06 -0.18
C LEU A 466 -22.68 -5.30 -0.39
N ASN A 467 -22.37 -6.38 -1.09
CA ASN A 467 -21.03 -6.55 -1.61
C ASN A 467 -20.80 -5.59 -2.79
N VAL A 468 -20.08 -4.53 -2.53
CA VAL A 468 -19.84 -3.45 -3.52
C VAL A 468 -18.88 -3.83 -4.64
N GLU A 469 -18.10 -4.91 -4.47
CA GLU A 469 -17.25 -5.45 -5.54
C GLU A 469 -18.08 -5.96 -6.72
N LYS A 470 -19.28 -6.49 -6.43
CA LYS A 470 -20.25 -7.03 -7.40
C LYS A 470 -21.34 -6.02 -7.80
N ALA A 471 -21.21 -4.77 -7.38
CA ALA A 471 -22.28 -3.80 -7.52
C ALA A 471 -21.82 -2.52 -8.23
N ARG A 472 -22.66 -2.01 -9.11
CA ARG A 472 -22.47 -0.71 -9.71
C ARG A 472 -22.71 0.41 -8.69
N ALA A 473 -22.11 1.55 -8.93
CA ALA A 473 -22.20 2.72 -8.07
C ALA A 473 -23.66 3.16 -7.80
N ASP A 474 -24.57 3.05 -8.79
CA ASP A 474 -26.00 3.39 -8.61
C ASP A 474 -26.68 2.53 -7.53
N LYS A 475 -26.35 1.24 -7.47
CA LYS A 475 -26.85 0.33 -6.44
C LYS A 475 -26.24 0.62 -5.07
N VAL A 476 -24.99 1.06 -5.03
CA VAL A 476 -24.33 1.46 -3.78
C VAL A 476 -24.98 2.70 -3.20
N TYR A 477 -25.21 3.72 -4.03
CA TYR A 477 -25.90 4.94 -3.60
C TYR A 477 -27.36 4.72 -3.19
N GLY A 478 -28.06 3.77 -3.78
CA GLY A 478 -29.46 3.43 -3.45
C GLY A 478 -29.62 2.38 -2.35
N ASN A 479 -28.53 1.90 -1.75
CA ASN A 479 -28.62 0.81 -0.79
C ASN A 479 -28.97 1.28 0.62
N ASP A 480 -30.12 0.83 1.14
CA ASP A 480 -30.63 1.24 2.45
C ASP A 480 -29.68 0.94 3.62
N LYS A 481 -28.80 -0.06 3.49
CA LYS A 481 -27.86 -0.45 4.55
C LYS A 481 -26.56 0.36 4.50
N LEU A 482 -26.15 0.84 3.33
CA LEU A 482 -24.95 1.68 3.17
C LEU A 482 -25.24 3.15 3.43
N GLN A 483 -26.44 3.63 3.10
CA GLN A 483 -26.83 5.02 3.29
C GLN A 483 -26.63 5.55 4.72
N PRO A 484 -26.99 4.81 5.79
CA PRO A 484 -26.71 5.26 7.16
C PRO A 484 -25.22 5.44 7.45
N VAL A 485 -24.35 4.57 6.90
CA VAL A 485 -22.90 4.70 7.07
C VAL A 485 -22.38 5.96 6.34
N ILE A 486 -22.81 6.15 5.09
CA ILE A 486 -22.44 7.33 4.28
C ILE A 486 -22.87 8.63 4.96
N THR A 487 -24.12 8.66 5.45
CA THR A 487 -24.70 9.83 6.11
C THR A 487 -24.03 10.11 7.45
N ALA A 488 -23.79 9.08 8.27
CA ALA A 488 -23.14 9.23 9.56
C ALA A 488 -21.72 9.78 9.44
N LEU A 489 -20.94 9.28 8.47
CA LEU A 489 -19.57 9.76 8.23
C LEU A 489 -19.51 11.18 7.65
N GLY A 490 -20.51 11.57 6.86
CA GLY A 490 -20.66 12.95 6.35
C GLY A 490 -19.70 13.35 5.23
N ALA A 491 -18.73 12.49 4.88
CA ALA A 491 -17.65 12.80 3.95
C ALA A 491 -18.00 12.57 2.46
N GLY A 492 -19.19 12.02 2.14
CA GLY A 492 -19.53 11.57 0.79
C GLY A 492 -18.85 10.24 0.42
N ILE A 493 -18.97 9.81 -0.85
CA ILE A 493 -18.33 8.60 -1.36
C ILE A 493 -17.86 8.79 -2.81
N GLY A 494 -16.87 7.99 -3.24
CA GLY A 494 -16.30 8.06 -4.59
C GLY A 494 -15.71 9.44 -4.89
N ASP A 495 -16.06 10.03 -6.03
CA ASP A 495 -15.53 11.33 -6.45
C ASP A 495 -15.99 12.52 -5.58
N GLU A 496 -17.07 12.35 -4.83
CA GLU A 496 -17.57 13.37 -3.91
C GLU A 496 -16.98 13.26 -2.50
N PHE A 497 -16.13 12.24 -2.28
CA PHE A 497 -15.50 12.04 -0.99
C PHE A 497 -14.61 13.23 -0.64
N ASN A 498 -14.87 13.82 0.52
CA ASN A 498 -14.09 14.93 1.05
C ASN A 498 -13.73 14.67 2.52
N LEU A 499 -12.45 14.48 2.75
CA LEU A 499 -11.90 14.15 4.07
C LEU A 499 -12.16 15.27 5.09
N ASP A 500 -12.13 16.54 4.67
CA ASP A 500 -12.38 17.70 5.54
C ASP A 500 -13.79 17.73 6.13
N LYS A 501 -14.73 16.99 5.51
CA LYS A 501 -16.12 16.86 5.99
C LYS A 501 -16.34 15.64 6.87
N LEU A 502 -15.29 14.87 7.12
CA LEU A 502 -15.37 13.68 7.96
C LEU A 502 -15.73 14.06 9.40
N ARG A 503 -16.76 13.42 9.94
CA ARG A 503 -17.28 13.74 11.27
C ARG A 503 -16.55 13.04 12.40
N TYR A 504 -15.82 11.95 12.13
CA TYR A 504 -15.12 11.14 13.11
C TYR A 504 -13.76 10.72 12.57
N HIS A 505 -12.67 11.07 13.27
CA HIS A 505 -11.32 10.68 12.86
C HIS A 505 -10.93 9.26 13.33
N LYS A 506 -11.86 8.54 13.97
CA LYS A 506 -11.73 7.09 14.18
C LYS A 506 -13.04 6.40 13.79
N VAL A 507 -12.97 5.58 12.76
CA VAL A 507 -14.06 4.74 12.29
C VAL A 507 -13.75 3.31 12.72
N ILE A 508 -14.44 2.82 13.72
CA ILE A 508 -14.14 1.56 14.39
C ILE A 508 -15.19 0.52 13.98
N ILE A 509 -14.74 -0.53 13.31
CA ILE A 509 -15.58 -1.69 12.97
C ILE A 509 -15.60 -2.59 14.19
N MET A 510 -16.78 -2.80 14.78
CA MET A 510 -16.99 -3.65 15.92
C MET A 510 -17.96 -4.78 15.56
N ALA A 511 -17.40 -5.92 15.19
CA ALA A 511 -18.10 -7.12 14.75
C ALA A 511 -17.74 -8.30 15.65
N ASP A 512 -18.63 -9.27 15.71
CA ASP A 512 -18.45 -10.51 16.47
C ASP A 512 -17.19 -11.27 16.01
N ALA A 513 -16.64 -12.08 16.91
CA ALA A 513 -15.43 -12.86 16.62
C ALA A 513 -15.75 -14.20 15.91
N ASP A 514 -16.85 -14.25 15.17
CA ASP A 514 -17.33 -15.41 14.41
C ASP A 514 -17.16 -15.20 12.88
N VAL A 515 -17.63 -16.17 12.10
CA VAL A 515 -17.55 -16.14 10.62
C VAL A 515 -18.44 -15.05 10.03
N ASP A 516 -19.59 -14.76 10.61
CA ASP A 516 -20.52 -13.74 10.13
C ASP A 516 -19.98 -12.34 10.41
N GLY A 517 -19.44 -12.09 11.61
CA GLY A 517 -18.77 -10.84 11.95
C GLY A 517 -17.53 -10.57 11.09
N SER A 518 -16.74 -11.61 10.80
CA SER A 518 -15.61 -11.53 9.89
C SER A 518 -16.06 -11.17 8.47
N HIS A 519 -17.18 -11.70 7.99
CA HIS A 519 -17.77 -11.37 6.70
C HIS A 519 -18.27 -9.92 6.66
N ILE A 520 -18.97 -9.44 7.70
CA ILE A 520 -19.44 -8.05 7.79
C ILE A 520 -18.26 -7.08 7.80
N ARG A 521 -17.20 -7.39 8.54
CA ARG A 521 -15.93 -6.62 8.52
C ARG A 521 -15.34 -6.54 7.12
N THR A 522 -15.27 -7.67 6.41
CA THR A 522 -14.75 -7.71 5.04
C THR A 522 -15.61 -6.88 4.08
N LEU A 523 -16.95 -6.93 4.19
CA LEU A 523 -17.84 -6.10 3.38
C LEU A 523 -17.64 -4.60 3.64
N LEU A 524 -17.48 -4.19 4.90
CA LEU A 524 -17.16 -2.80 5.26
C LEU A 524 -15.80 -2.36 4.71
N LEU A 525 -14.78 -3.20 4.86
CA LEU A 525 -13.44 -2.90 4.33
C LEU A 525 -13.46 -2.79 2.80
N THR A 526 -14.21 -3.66 2.11
CA THR A 526 -14.41 -3.58 0.65
C THR A 526 -15.08 -2.25 0.28
N PHE A 527 -16.10 -1.85 1.03
CA PHE A 527 -16.79 -0.57 0.79
C PHE A 527 -15.86 0.63 1.03
N PHE A 528 -15.12 0.66 2.13
CA PHE A 528 -14.18 1.74 2.39
C PHE A 528 -13.04 1.77 1.36
N PHE A 529 -12.50 0.64 0.98
CA PHE A 529 -11.44 0.55 -0.02
C PHE A 529 -11.90 1.05 -1.41
N ARG A 530 -13.12 0.69 -1.83
CA ARG A 530 -13.64 1.05 -3.16
C ARG A 530 -14.19 2.47 -3.24
N PHE A 531 -14.81 2.98 -2.17
CA PHE A 531 -15.58 4.22 -2.21
C PHE A 531 -15.11 5.32 -1.24
N MET A 532 -14.26 4.99 -0.27
CA MET A 532 -13.75 5.92 0.75
C MET A 532 -12.28 5.64 1.07
N ARG A 533 -11.48 5.31 0.05
CA ARG A 533 -10.09 4.88 0.19
C ARG A 533 -9.22 5.85 1.02
N PRO A 534 -9.35 7.18 0.93
CA PRO A 534 -8.60 8.10 1.78
C PRO A 534 -8.80 7.88 3.30
N LEU A 535 -9.93 7.28 3.74
CA LEU A 535 -10.09 6.92 5.17
C LEU A 535 -9.04 5.91 5.64
N ILE A 536 -8.70 4.95 4.78
CA ILE A 536 -7.70 3.92 5.10
C ILE A 536 -6.29 4.53 4.99
N GLU A 537 -6.02 5.28 3.94
CA GLU A 537 -4.73 5.92 3.68
C GLU A 537 -4.31 6.89 4.80
N HIS A 538 -5.25 7.64 5.35
CA HIS A 538 -5.01 8.53 6.50
C HIS A 538 -5.10 7.80 7.85
N GLY A 539 -5.40 6.48 7.83
CA GLY A 539 -5.41 5.63 9.02
C GLY A 539 -6.53 5.92 10.00
N TYR A 540 -7.70 6.32 9.50
CA TYR A 540 -8.89 6.55 10.31
C TYR A 540 -9.75 5.31 10.52
N VAL A 541 -9.45 4.18 9.86
CA VAL A 541 -10.20 2.94 9.98
C VAL A 541 -9.54 1.99 10.96
N TYR A 542 -10.32 1.44 11.88
CA TYR A 542 -9.88 0.52 12.91
C TYR A 542 -10.83 -0.68 13.01
N SER A 543 -10.31 -1.82 13.44
CA SER A 543 -11.09 -2.98 13.88
C SER A 543 -10.94 -3.12 15.39
N ALA A 544 -12.04 -3.15 16.11
CA ALA A 544 -12.05 -3.51 17.52
C ALA A 544 -11.64 -4.98 17.69
N VAL A 545 -10.94 -5.28 18.76
CA VAL A 545 -10.55 -6.64 19.14
C VAL A 545 -11.25 -6.97 20.46
N PRO A 546 -12.48 -7.57 20.41
CA PRO A 546 -13.15 -8.03 21.61
C PRO A 546 -12.47 -9.28 22.17
N PRO A 547 -12.62 -9.58 23.48
CA PRO A 547 -12.10 -10.80 24.06
C PRO A 547 -12.86 -12.03 23.54
N LEU A 548 -12.14 -13.16 23.44
CA LEU A 548 -12.71 -14.45 23.04
C LEU A 548 -13.22 -15.25 24.24
N TYR A 549 -12.56 -15.11 25.39
CA TYR A 549 -12.83 -15.91 26.57
C TYR A 549 -13.03 -15.08 27.82
N LYS A 550 -13.94 -15.55 28.68
CA LYS A 550 -14.11 -15.10 30.07
C LYS A 550 -13.73 -16.23 31.00
N LEU A 551 -12.79 -15.97 31.90
CA LEU A 551 -12.36 -16.89 32.92
C LEU A 551 -12.83 -16.39 34.29
N SER A 552 -13.50 -17.23 35.06
CA SER A 552 -14.05 -16.89 36.35
C SER A 552 -13.59 -17.86 37.43
N ARG A 553 -13.09 -17.32 38.56
CA ARG A 553 -12.77 -18.06 39.78
C ARG A 553 -13.39 -17.34 40.97
N GLY A 554 -14.53 -17.81 41.44
CA GLY A 554 -15.31 -17.13 42.46
C GLY A 554 -15.74 -15.71 42.02
N LYS A 555 -15.25 -14.68 42.70
CA LYS A 555 -15.54 -13.28 42.35
C LYS A 555 -14.54 -12.66 41.34
N THR A 556 -13.42 -13.33 41.12
CA THR A 556 -12.41 -12.83 40.21
C THR A 556 -12.75 -13.24 38.78
N GLN A 557 -12.83 -12.26 37.90
CA GLN A 557 -13.04 -12.46 36.46
C GLN A 557 -11.88 -11.88 35.67
N ARG A 558 -11.45 -12.57 34.63
CA ARG A 558 -10.45 -12.12 33.67
C ARG A 558 -10.89 -12.48 32.27
N VAL A 559 -10.41 -11.76 31.28
CA VAL A 559 -10.69 -12.02 29.87
C VAL A 559 -9.42 -12.40 29.14
N ALA A 560 -9.55 -13.18 28.05
CA ALA A 560 -8.45 -13.56 27.18
C ALA A 560 -8.84 -13.34 25.71
N TYR A 561 -7.88 -12.90 24.92
CA TYR A 561 -8.04 -12.55 23.51
C TYR A 561 -7.50 -13.63 22.55
N SER A 562 -6.88 -14.69 23.10
CA SER A 562 -6.37 -15.82 22.34
C SER A 562 -6.34 -17.09 23.19
N ASP A 563 -6.21 -18.27 22.54
CA ASP A 563 -6.04 -19.55 23.23
C ASP A 563 -4.80 -19.59 24.12
N PRO A 564 -3.61 -19.17 23.65
CA PRO A 564 -2.40 -19.14 24.50
C PRO A 564 -2.59 -18.24 25.73
N GLU A 565 -3.27 -17.11 25.57
CA GLU A 565 -3.53 -16.19 26.67
C GLU A 565 -4.52 -16.78 27.67
N ARG A 566 -5.59 -17.45 27.20
CA ARG A 566 -6.53 -18.20 28.05
C ARG A 566 -5.79 -19.23 28.92
N ASP A 567 -4.88 -20.00 28.32
CA ASP A 567 -4.15 -21.04 29.02
C ASP A 567 -3.18 -20.44 30.04
N ARG A 568 -2.49 -19.36 29.69
CA ARG A 568 -1.63 -18.59 30.59
C ARG A 568 -2.44 -18.04 31.79
N ILE A 569 -3.54 -17.34 31.54
CA ILE A 569 -4.40 -16.78 32.59
C ILE A 569 -4.97 -17.90 33.48
N SER A 570 -5.38 -19.01 32.86
CA SER A 570 -5.89 -20.17 33.62
C SER A 570 -4.81 -20.75 34.55
N ALA A 571 -3.57 -20.82 34.12
CA ALA A 571 -2.44 -21.25 34.96
C ALA A 571 -2.17 -20.27 36.11
N GLU A 572 -2.13 -18.97 35.80
CA GLU A 572 -1.98 -17.92 36.82
C GLU A 572 -3.08 -17.96 37.88
N MET A 573 -4.35 -18.12 37.45
CA MET A 573 -5.48 -18.22 38.38
C MET A 573 -5.46 -19.49 39.25
N ARG A 574 -4.67 -20.52 38.87
CA ARG A 574 -4.46 -21.74 39.66
C ARG A 574 -3.20 -21.69 40.52
N ALA A 575 -2.36 -20.67 40.42
CA ALA A 575 -1.07 -20.63 41.10
C ALA A 575 -1.17 -20.86 42.62
N ASP A 576 -2.19 -20.31 43.27
CA ASP A 576 -2.42 -20.48 44.72
C ASP A 576 -3.10 -21.80 45.09
N ASN A 577 -3.84 -22.42 44.16
CA ASN A 577 -4.53 -23.69 44.36
C ASN A 577 -4.68 -24.44 43.03
N PRO A 578 -3.82 -25.45 42.77
CA PRO A 578 -3.83 -26.22 41.52
C PRO A 578 -5.16 -26.92 41.19
N ASN A 579 -5.95 -27.22 42.22
CA ASN A 579 -7.25 -27.89 42.09
C ASN A 579 -8.44 -26.91 42.01
N ALA A 580 -8.18 -25.61 41.92
CA ALA A 580 -9.24 -24.63 41.82
C ALA A 580 -10.04 -24.80 40.51
N LYS A 581 -11.37 -24.88 40.63
CA LYS A 581 -12.23 -24.87 39.47
C LYS A 581 -12.27 -23.48 38.87
N ILE A 582 -11.92 -23.37 37.59
CA ILE A 582 -12.07 -22.17 36.80
C ILE A 582 -13.16 -22.43 35.78
N ASP A 583 -14.17 -21.57 35.79
CA ASP A 583 -15.20 -21.59 34.76
C ASP A 583 -14.71 -20.75 33.57
N ILE A 584 -14.53 -21.38 32.42
CA ILE A 584 -14.12 -20.76 31.18
C ILE A 584 -15.33 -20.77 30.25
N SER A 585 -15.76 -19.57 29.84
CA SER A 585 -16.79 -19.40 28.83
C SER A 585 -16.22 -18.65 27.61
N ARG A 586 -16.60 -19.13 26.42
CA ARG A 586 -16.28 -18.44 25.16
C ARG A 586 -17.44 -17.48 24.84
N TYR A 587 -17.10 -16.21 24.55
CA TYR A 587 -18.09 -15.29 24.00
C TYR A 587 -18.43 -15.69 22.57
N LYS A 588 -19.72 -15.84 22.28
CA LYS A 588 -20.23 -16.13 20.93
C LYS A 588 -20.47 -14.86 20.13
N GLY A 589 -20.72 -13.74 20.83
CA GLY A 589 -20.92 -12.45 20.20
C GLY A 589 -20.95 -11.30 21.20
N LEU A 590 -20.78 -10.09 20.69
CA LEU A 590 -20.80 -8.82 21.46
C LEU A 590 -22.14 -8.57 22.16
N GLY A 591 -23.22 -9.13 21.60
CA GLY A 591 -24.57 -9.03 22.19
C GLY A 591 -24.75 -9.81 23.50
N GLU A 592 -23.82 -10.71 23.85
CA GLU A 592 -23.78 -11.44 25.11
C GLU A 592 -23.14 -10.64 26.26
N MET A 593 -22.35 -9.58 25.89
CA MET A 593 -21.72 -8.73 26.87
C MET A 593 -22.71 -7.70 27.43
N ASN A 594 -22.69 -7.53 28.74
CA ASN A 594 -23.39 -6.40 29.34
C ASN A 594 -22.64 -5.07 29.02
N PRO A 595 -23.32 -3.90 29.17
CA PRO A 595 -22.72 -2.62 28.84
C PRO A 595 -21.38 -2.31 29.53
N HIS A 596 -21.21 -2.74 30.77
CA HIS A 596 -19.99 -2.52 31.55
C HIS A 596 -18.85 -3.41 31.04
N GLU A 597 -19.11 -4.67 30.77
CA GLU A 597 -18.11 -5.59 30.19
C GLU A 597 -17.63 -5.10 28.81
N LEU A 598 -18.58 -4.65 27.97
CA LEU A 598 -18.26 -4.13 26.64
C LEU A 598 -17.42 -2.84 26.71
N TRP A 599 -17.74 -1.97 27.69
CA TRP A 599 -16.92 -0.78 27.93
C TRP A 599 -15.50 -1.17 28.33
N GLU A 600 -15.33 -1.92 29.43
CA GLU A 600 -14.02 -2.26 29.99
C GLU A 600 -13.10 -3.02 29.03
N THR A 601 -13.67 -3.85 28.15
CA THR A 601 -12.87 -4.73 27.27
C THR A 601 -12.64 -4.20 25.87
N THR A 602 -13.58 -3.36 25.36
CA THR A 602 -13.62 -3.06 23.92
C THR A 602 -13.78 -1.57 23.60
N MET A 603 -14.32 -0.76 24.53
CA MET A 603 -14.66 0.63 24.23
C MET A 603 -13.86 1.66 25.04
N ASP A 604 -13.39 1.34 26.23
CA ASP A 604 -12.59 2.25 27.04
C ASP A 604 -11.25 2.55 26.35
N PRO A 605 -10.93 3.79 26.01
CA PRO A 605 -9.66 4.17 25.37
C PRO A 605 -8.40 3.74 26.12
N THR A 606 -8.52 3.50 27.46
CA THR A 606 -7.38 3.15 28.30
C THR A 606 -7.08 1.65 28.34
N THR A 607 -8.04 0.80 28.00
CA THR A 607 -7.94 -0.66 28.14
C THR A 607 -8.19 -1.42 26.87
N ARG A 608 -8.93 -0.85 25.92
CA ARG A 608 -9.30 -1.48 24.65
C ARG A 608 -8.11 -1.73 23.75
N THR A 609 -8.20 -2.76 22.92
CA THR A 609 -7.29 -3.02 21.83
C THR A 609 -7.97 -2.71 20.50
N LEU A 610 -7.37 -1.82 19.70
CA LEU A 610 -7.78 -1.50 18.34
C LEU A 610 -6.68 -1.90 17.36
N ARG A 611 -7.05 -2.60 16.29
CA ARG A 611 -6.17 -2.87 15.16
C ARG A 611 -6.42 -1.80 14.11
N ARG A 612 -5.43 -0.95 13.87
CA ARG A 612 -5.47 0.02 12.76
C ARG A 612 -5.40 -0.72 11.43
N ILE A 613 -6.25 -0.34 10.50
CA ILE A 613 -6.23 -0.86 9.13
C ILE A 613 -5.31 0.05 8.32
N THR A 614 -4.26 -0.53 7.77
CA THR A 614 -3.28 0.14 6.92
C THR A 614 -3.38 -0.37 5.50
N LEU A 615 -2.99 0.46 4.55
CA LEU A 615 -2.90 0.12 3.14
C LEU A 615 -1.44 0.27 2.73
N GLU A 616 -0.69 -0.82 2.82
CA GLU A 616 0.73 -0.83 2.46
C GLU A 616 0.93 -0.96 0.96
N ASP A 617 0.11 -1.80 0.31
CA ASP A 617 0.08 -2.00 -1.14
C ASP A 617 -1.37 -1.98 -1.65
N ALA A 618 -1.73 -0.91 -2.34
CA ALA A 618 -3.06 -0.73 -2.90
C ALA A 618 -3.37 -1.71 -4.04
N VAL A 619 -2.35 -2.16 -4.73
CA VAL A 619 -2.47 -3.08 -5.85
C VAL A 619 -2.73 -4.49 -5.36
N GLN A 620 -1.95 -4.94 -4.38
CA GLN A 620 -2.17 -6.23 -3.73
C GLN A 620 -3.55 -6.27 -3.05
N ALA A 621 -3.95 -5.20 -2.38
CA ALA A 621 -5.28 -5.08 -1.80
C ALA A 621 -6.39 -5.18 -2.86
N ASP A 622 -6.24 -4.51 -4.01
CA ASP A 622 -7.18 -4.61 -5.14
C ASP A 622 -7.34 -6.05 -5.61
N GLN A 623 -6.25 -6.78 -5.78
CA GLN A 623 -6.28 -8.18 -6.19
C GLN A 623 -6.96 -9.08 -5.15
N ILE A 624 -6.64 -8.90 -3.87
CA ILE A 624 -7.26 -9.67 -2.77
C ILE A 624 -8.77 -9.42 -2.73
N PHE A 625 -9.22 -8.17 -2.83
CA PHE A 625 -10.65 -7.86 -2.87
C PHE A 625 -11.32 -8.43 -4.12
N THR A 626 -10.67 -8.36 -5.28
CA THR A 626 -11.19 -8.95 -6.52
C THR A 626 -11.34 -10.47 -6.40
N VAL A 627 -10.35 -11.17 -5.84
CA VAL A 627 -10.40 -12.63 -5.65
C VAL A 627 -11.45 -13.03 -4.62
N LEU A 628 -11.43 -12.40 -3.44
CA LEU A 628 -12.29 -12.81 -2.32
C LEU A 628 -13.74 -12.35 -2.48
N MET A 629 -13.95 -11.16 -3.04
CA MET A 629 -15.26 -10.51 -3.10
C MET A 629 -15.84 -10.42 -4.51
N GLY A 630 -15.06 -10.71 -5.56
CA GLY A 630 -15.47 -10.70 -6.96
C GLY A 630 -16.49 -11.78 -7.32
N GLU A 631 -16.96 -11.79 -8.59
CA GLU A 631 -17.96 -12.74 -9.07
C GLU A 631 -17.39 -14.14 -9.28
N ASP A 632 -16.15 -14.23 -9.73
CA ASP A 632 -15.50 -15.51 -10.06
C ASP A 632 -15.28 -16.37 -8.82
N VAL A 633 -15.70 -17.63 -8.92
CA VAL A 633 -15.64 -18.58 -7.82
C VAL A 633 -14.30 -19.31 -7.77
N GLU A 634 -13.74 -19.65 -8.95
CA GLU A 634 -12.54 -20.49 -9.03
C GLU A 634 -11.31 -19.83 -8.40
N PRO A 635 -10.97 -18.54 -8.67
CA PRO A 635 -9.85 -17.88 -7.99
C PRO A 635 -10.01 -17.82 -6.48
N ARG A 636 -11.25 -17.69 -5.98
CA ARG A 636 -11.52 -17.71 -4.54
C ARG A 636 -11.31 -19.10 -3.94
N LYS A 637 -11.71 -20.15 -4.66
CA LYS A 637 -11.51 -21.52 -4.23
C LYS A 637 -10.01 -21.86 -4.20
N GLU A 638 -9.25 -21.50 -5.22
CA GLU A 638 -7.80 -21.65 -5.26
C GLU A 638 -7.14 -20.93 -4.08
N PHE A 639 -7.52 -19.68 -3.82
CA PHE A 639 -7.03 -18.92 -2.68
C PHE A 639 -7.31 -19.61 -1.34
N ILE A 640 -8.52 -20.15 -1.15
CA ILE A 640 -8.91 -20.89 0.06
C ILE A 640 -8.07 -22.17 0.19
N GLU A 641 -7.91 -22.95 -0.89
CA GLU A 641 -7.13 -24.19 -0.88
C GLU A 641 -5.64 -23.92 -0.58
N GLU A 642 -5.06 -22.88 -1.16
CA GLU A 642 -3.65 -22.51 -0.91
C GLU A 642 -3.41 -22.02 0.53
N ASN A 643 -4.38 -21.31 1.12
CA ASN A 643 -4.26 -20.71 2.44
C ASN A 643 -4.86 -21.57 3.58
N ALA A 644 -5.53 -22.68 3.27
CA ALA A 644 -6.18 -23.55 4.28
C ALA A 644 -5.21 -24.02 5.37
N LYS A 645 -3.95 -24.26 5.03
CA LYS A 645 -2.90 -24.67 5.97
C LYS A 645 -2.55 -23.65 7.05
N TYR A 646 -2.87 -22.37 6.83
CA TYR A 646 -2.62 -21.29 7.80
C TYR A 646 -3.81 -21.03 8.73
N VAL A 647 -4.93 -21.71 8.51
CA VAL A 647 -6.11 -21.57 9.36
C VAL A 647 -5.90 -22.35 10.65
N VAL A 648 -5.70 -21.65 11.75
CA VAL A 648 -5.44 -22.22 13.08
C VAL A 648 -6.73 -22.49 13.85
N ASN A 649 -7.81 -21.71 13.60
CA ASN A 649 -9.07 -21.82 14.29
C ASN A 649 -10.21 -21.99 13.28
N LEU A 650 -10.63 -23.21 13.06
CA LEU A 650 -11.87 -23.51 12.37
C LEU A 650 -12.99 -23.47 13.42
N ASP A 651 -13.97 -22.60 13.21
CA ASP A 651 -15.22 -22.59 13.97
C ASP A 651 -16.12 -23.68 13.39
N ILE A 652 -15.93 -24.93 13.88
CA ILE A 652 -16.69 -26.13 13.46
C ILE A 652 -17.75 -26.41 14.51
#